data_87289d55f7a87bcde8f2296b00967acc
#
_entry.id   87289d55f7a87bcde8f2296b00967acc
#
_cell.length_a   1.000
_cell.length_b   1.000
_cell.length_c   1.000
_cell.angle_alpha   90.00
_cell.angle_beta   90.00
_cell.angle_gamma   90.00
#
_symmetry.space_group_name_H-M   'P 1'
#
loop_
_entity.id
_entity.type
_entity.pdbx_description
1 polymer ?
#
loop_
_entity_poly.entity_id
_entity_poly.type
_entity_poly.pdbx_seq_one_letter_code
_entity_poly.pdbx_strand_id
1 'polypeptide(L)'
;MAKVDAQLAQKTTPPISLGWLEAFKARIFDWQGLLRFAIIVAQLGSLVAIMRLCFLEHHAFYEKVMPLAFYGFIIHHFLPRAAGLRLAFFILVSLAGILTVFGLVDGAWLVGISLVLIGICHLSISFGLRVAILLVAGGALTAARFGYFQVPWSKAIWPVLASMLMFRLIVYLYDRKHKKAPVGVAHTLAYFFMLPNVAFPLFPVVDYSTFCRTYYDEDEYRIYQKGLKWMFWGVIHLLIYRYLNYYWIIGPESVHDTSTLAQYMASNYLLIIRLSGQFHLVVGMLHLFGFNLPRIMELYLLANGFTDYWRRVNVYWKDFIQKVFYYPLYFKMRRFGDTSKLVLATGFGFLMTWFFHSYQWFWIRGAFVLSVPDVLFWLSLAVLVTANALYEAKHGRKRSLVKRAATLGEIASKTLRAAGIFVVMTILWSMWISPTLADWFALLASANVTLPALLKTLLLVVAAIGAVMLVYEKWPARPTAPPAFFRFALPTAGAIVLLYFLMQPEFAFRLGAQTSGLIADLKTNRLNDREEALLERGYYEQLNNVNVFNTQLGELYAQKPDNWKPVMETDAVRHTHDLMKYELLPSYKGTLLDAPFATNRWGMRDDDCEQTPPANTYRLALLGGSVEMGSGVVHEETFAYLLEKRLNRELVPRQHEILNFSVAGYHIIQQLALFENKVLDFRPNAALFAAHVRDEYRTADYLGEIAGLEMPYEELQSILQRAGILEKLKSSNAKKLLDPYKYEIMSWAYSRVVQRCRERGILPIWMCLPAAPGRSNATHATELIRVAEQAGFVVLNLTAVYDHGKGAYLQLAPWDKHPNAKGHRLIAEELYEQLRQNEDKIALGFSAMASTNGAK
;
A
#
# COMPACT_ATOMS: atom_id res chain seq x y z
N MET A 1 8.30 -19.43 -44.84
CA MET A 1 9.55 -19.18 -44.09
C MET A 1 10.54 -18.38 -44.94
N ALA A 2 10.88 -18.74 -46.17
CA ALA A 2 11.86 -17.96 -46.96
C ALA A 2 11.47 -16.49 -47.29
N LYS A 3 10.18 -16.12 -47.36
CA LYS A 3 9.75 -14.72 -47.59
C LYS A 3 9.82 -13.84 -46.35
N VAL A 4 9.82 -14.42 -45.14
CA VAL A 4 9.97 -13.68 -43.89
C VAL A 4 11.46 -13.40 -43.63
N ASP A 5 12.32 -14.36 -43.98
CA ASP A 5 13.76 -14.19 -43.82
C ASP A 5 14.33 -13.16 -44.81
N ALA A 6 13.74 -13.04 -46.02
CA ALA A 6 14.15 -12.03 -47.00
C ALA A 6 13.73 -10.59 -46.62
N GLN A 7 12.63 -10.38 -45.90
CA GLN A 7 12.23 -9.06 -45.40
C GLN A 7 13.03 -8.63 -44.15
N LEU A 8 13.58 -9.57 -43.39
CA LEU A 8 14.47 -9.27 -42.24
C LEU A 8 15.92 -9.04 -42.66
N ALA A 9 16.37 -9.66 -43.75
CA ALA A 9 17.74 -9.48 -44.28
C ALA A 9 17.98 -8.19 -45.07
N GLN A 10 16.92 -7.48 -45.52
CA GLN A 10 17.04 -6.21 -46.26
C GLN A 10 17.14 -4.94 -45.39
N LYS A 11 17.16 -5.05 -44.07
CA LYS A 11 17.51 -3.94 -43.18
C LYS A 11 19.00 -3.98 -42.79
N THR A 12 19.88 -3.98 -43.77
CA THR A 12 21.29 -3.63 -43.54
C THR A 12 21.36 -2.20 -43.05
N THR A 13 21.92 -2.02 -41.90
CA THR A 13 22.20 -0.72 -41.25
C THR A 13 23.09 0.13 -42.16
N PRO A 14 22.65 1.34 -42.57
CA PRO A 14 23.59 2.28 -43.20
C PRO A 14 24.60 2.76 -42.16
N PRO A 15 25.79 3.20 -42.57
CA PRO A 15 26.84 3.67 -41.67
C PRO A 15 26.33 4.91 -40.89
N ILE A 16 26.81 5.04 -39.66
CA ILE A 16 26.52 6.16 -38.71
C ILE A 16 27.17 7.45 -39.28
N SER A 17 26.62 8.03 -40.33
CA SER A 17 27.08 9.30 -40.90
C SER A 17 25.90 10.16 -41.31
N LEU A 18 25.84 11.38 -40.76
CA LEU A 18 24.95 12.51 -41.10
C LEU A 18 23.41 12.27 -41.10
N GLY A 19 22.92 11.07 -41.29
CA GLY A 19 21.48 10.78 -41.40
C GLY A 19 20.66 11.00 -40.10
N TRP A 20 21.30 11.05 -38.93
CA TRP A 20 20.57 11.33 -37.67
C TRP A 20 20.16 12.80 -37.56
N LEU A 21 20.99 13.72 -38.05
CA LEU A 21 20.69 15.17 -38.06
C LEU A 21 19.56 15.51 -39.04
N GLU A 22 19.55 14.84 -40.19
CA GLU A 22 18.47 14.97 -41.18
C GLU A 22 17.16 14.35 -40.67
N ALA A 23 17.22 13.19 -40.03
CA ALA A 23 16.05 12.56 -39.40
C ALA A 23 15.50 13.40 -38.25
N PHE A 24 16.38 14.02 -37.46
CA PHE A 24 16.00 14.96 -36.39
C PHE A 24 15.38 16.26 -36.96
N LYS A 25 15.99 16.84 -37.99
CA LYS A 25 15.44 18.00 -38.69
C LYS A 25 14.07 17.70 -39.32
N ALA A 26 13.92 16.56 -40.01
CA ALA A 26 12.66 16.16 -40.60
C ALA A 26 11.52 16.05 -39.57
N ARG A 27 11.81 15.63 -38.33
CA ARG A 27 10.83 15.57 -37.25
C ARG A 27 10.46 16.94 -36.68
N ILE A 28 11.41 17.85 -36.57
CA ILE A 28 11.15 19.23 -36.10
C ILE A 28 10.31 20.01 -37.11
N PHE A 29 10.49 19.74 -38.40
CA PHE A 29 9.73 20.42 -39.48
C PHE A 29 8.41 19.72 -39.82
N ASP A 30 8.10 18.52 -39.24
CA ASP A 30 6.78 17.88 -39.35
C ASP A 30 5.80 18.51 -38.35
N TRP A 31 5.16 19.61 -38.74
CA TRP A 31 4.22 20.33 -37.89
C TRP A 31 3.04 19.47 -37.41
N GLN A 32 2.53 18.56 -38.23
CA GLN A 32 1.45 17.65 -37.82
C GLN A 32 1.94 16.63 -36.81
N GLY A 33 3.12 16.08 -36.98
CA GLY A 33 3.76 15.19 -36.03
C GLY A 33 4.03 15.89 -34.71
N LEU A 34 4.56 17.10 -34.73
CA LEU A 34 4.79 17.90 -33.52
C LEU A 34 3.49 18.21 -32.76
N LEU A 35 2.42 18.55 -33.45
CA LEU A 35 1.12 18.78 -32.80
C LEU A 35 0.58 17.50 -32.13
N ARG A 36 0.66 16.35 -32.81
CA ARG A 36 0.28 15.05 -32.22
C ARG A 36 1.14 14.75 -31.00
N PHE A 37 2.44 14.96 -31.08
CA PHE A 37 3.36 14.76 -29.98
C PHE A 37 3.08 15.71 -28.81
N ALA A 38 2.85 16.99 -29.06
CA ALA A 38 2.48 17.96 -28.03
C ALA A 38 1.21 17.57 -27.26
N ILE A 39 0.18 17.08 -27.96
CA ILE A 39 -1.04 16.55 -27.32
C ILE A 39 -0.72 15.35 -26.45
N ILE A 40 0.14 14.44 -26.87
CA ILE A 40 0.57 13.27 -26.10
C ILE A 40 1.35 13.71 -24.85
N VAL A 41 2.30 14.63 -24.98
CA VAL A 41 3.08 15.15 -23.85
C VAL A 41 2.21 15.89 -22.85
N ALA A 42 1.24 16.69 -23.31
CA ALA A 42 0.29 17.36 -22.44
C ALA A 42 -0.58 16.37 -21.64
N GLN A 43 -1.10 15.32 -22.29
CA GLN A 43 -1.82 14.23 -21.59
C GLN A 43 -0.94 13.52 -20.57
N LEU A 44 0.30 13.16 -20.94
CA LEU A 44 1.23 12.49 -20.04
C LEU A 44 1.59 13.37 -18.85
N GLY A 45 1.88 14.66 -19.07
CA GLY A 45 2.16 15.64 -18.03
C GLY A 45 0.99 15.79 -17.04
N SER A 46 -0.24 15.85 -17.57
CA SER A 46 -1.46 15.88 -16.73
C SER A 46 -1.62 14.60 -15.91
N LEU A 47 -1.35 13.42 -16.48
CA LEU A 47 -1.39 12.16 -15.73
C LEU A 47 -0.32 12.10 -14.63
N VAL A 48 0.91 12.56 -14.93
CA VAL A 48 1.98 12.65 -13.92
C VAL A 48 1.58 13.60 -12.80
N ALA A 49 1.00 14.76 -13.14
CA ALA A 49 0.50 15.69 -12.14
C ALA A 49 -0.61 15.09 -11.26
N ILE A 50 -1.58 14.37 -11.85
CA ILE A 50 -2.62 13.66 -11.10
C ILE A 50 -2.01 12.61 -10.15
N MET A 51 -1.04 11.81 -10.64
CA MET A 51 -0.38 10.79 -9.81
C MET A 51 0.34 11.40 -8.61
N ARG A 52 1.00 12.55 -8.79
CA ARG A 52 1.64 13.30 -7.71
C ARG A 52 0.63 13.94 -6.76
N LEU A 53 -0.40 14.61 -7.27
CA LEU A 53 -1.46 15.23 -6.46
C LEU A 53 -2.21 14.22 -5.60
N CYS A 54 -2.37 12.99 -6.10
CA CYS A 54 -3.08 11.92 -5.40
C CYS A 54 -2.12 10.98 -4.65
N PHE A 55 -0.81 11.20 -4.64
CA PHE A 55 0.16 10.28 -4.02
C PHE A 55 -0.12 8.82 -4.41
N LEU A 56 -0.29 8.56 -5.72
CA LEU A 56 -0.66 7.23 -6.21
C LEU A 56 0.51 6.25 -6.10
N GLU A 57 0.23 5.11 -5.48
CA GLU A 57 1.21 4.08 -5.14
C GLU A 57 2.27 4.58 -4.14
N HIS A 58 3.53 4.18 -4.27
CA HIS A 58 4.59 4.58 -3.35
C HIS A 58 5.42 5.76 -3.89
N HIS A 59 6.11 6.45 -2.99
CA HIS A 59 6.89 7.67 -3.28
C HIS A 59 7.88 7.48 -4.44
N ALA A 60 8.63 6.36 -4.48
CA ALA A 60 9.59 6.12 -5.55
C ALA A 60 8.92 6.06 -6.95
N PHE A 61 7.65 5.66 -7.04
CA PHE A 61 6.92 5.65 -8.31
C PHE A 61 6.60 7.06 -8.80
N TYR A 62 5.84 7.83 -8.02
CA TYR A 62 5.35 9.13 -8.51
C TYR A 62 6.39 10.26 -8.45
N GLU A 63 7.40 10.18 -7.58
CA GLU A 63 8.46 11.19 -7.45
C GLU A 63 9.73 10.89 -8.26
N LYS A 64 10.05 9.61 -8.50
CA LYS A 64 11.30 9.23 -9.18
C LYS A 64 11.05 8.62 -10.57
N VAL A 65 10.26 7.51 -10.62
CA VAL A 65 10.11 6.73 -11.86
C VAL A 65 9.23 7.44 -12.89
N MET A 66 8.13 8.06 -12.48
CA MET A 66 7.23 8.76 -13.41
C MET A 66 7.86 10.01 -14.04
N PRO A 67 8.54 10.92 -13.30
CA PRO A 67 9.30 12.01 -13.92
C PRO A 67 10.40 11.50 -14.86
N LEU A 68 11.15 10.47 -14.47
CA LEU A 68 12.18 9.87 -15.34
C LEU A 68 11.55 9.30 -16.62
N ALA A 69 10.40 8.63 -16.54
CA ALA A 69 9.68 8.15 -17.70
C ALA A 69 9.16 9.30 -18.58
N PHE A 70 8.68 10.40 -17.99
CA PHE A 70 8.21 11.59 -18.70
C PHE A 70 9.32 12.25 -19.51
N TYR A 71 10.42 12.63 -18.85
CA TYR A 71 11.55 13.27 -19.54
C TYR A 71 12.26 12.30 -20.50
N GLY A 72 12.42 11.04 -20.07
CA GLY A 72 12.98 9.99 -20.91
C GLY A 72 12.16 9.74 -22.18
N PHE A 73 10.83 9.77 -22.11
CA PHE A 73 9.95 9.65 -23.26
C PHE A 73 10.13 10.82 -24.24
N ILE A 74 10.22 12.06 -23.75
CA ILE A 74 10.43 13.24 -24.61
C ILE A 74 11.74 13.09 -25.40
N ILE A 75 12.84 12.77 -24.73
CA ILE A 75 14.14 12.58 -25.40
C ILE A 75 14.07 11.39 -26.38
N HIS A 76 13.50 10.26 -25.93
CA HIS A 76 13.37 9.04 -26.73
C HIS A 76 12.62 9.27 -28.05
N HIS A 77 11.59 10.12 -28.05
CA HIS A 77 10.81 10.41 -29.25
C HIS A 77 11.67 11.06 -30.35
N PHE A 78 12.55 11.99 -30.00
CA PHE A 78 13.39 12.70 -30.96
C PHE A 78 14.59 11.86 -31.46
N LEU A 79 14.92 10.75 -30.80
CA LEU A 79 15.99 9.88 -31.27
C LEU A 79 15.58 9.14 -32.56
N PRO A 80 16.51 8.98 -33.51
CA PRO A 80 16.24 8.20 -34.72
C PRO A 80 15.97 6.73 -34.39
N ARG A 81 15.05 6.11 -35.15
CA ARG A 81 14.77 4.66 -35.02
C ARG A 81 15.92 3.81 -35.57
N ALA A 82 16.68 4.37 -36.55
CA ALA A 82 17.81 3.68 -37.10
C ALA A 82 18.90 3.41 -36.06
N ALA A 83 19.71 2.38 -36.32
CA ALA A 83 20.84 1.97 -35.46
C ALA A 83 20.51 1.56 -34.04
N GLY A 84 19.24 1.30 -33.68
CA GLY A 84 18.85 0.82 -32.34
C GLY A 84 19.00 1.85 -31.22
N LEU A 85 19.22 3.13 -31.55
CA LEU A 85 19.46 4.20 -30.57
C LEU A 85 18.31 4.35 -29.57
N ARG A 86 17.05 4.23 -30.00
CA ARG A 86 15.89 4.29 -29.11
C ARG A 86 15.88 3.16 -28.09
N LEU A 87 16.23 1.93 -28.53
CA LEU A 87 16.28 0.78 -27.64
C LEU A 87 17.43 0.89 -26.64
N ALA A 88 18.62 1.35 -27.10
CA ALA A 88 19.75 1.63 -26.22
C ALA A 88 19.41 2.72 -25.18
N PHE A 89 18.76 3.79 -25.62
CA PHE A 89 18.33 4.85 -24.71
C PHE A 89 17.28 4.36 -23.69
N PHE A 90 16.33 3.51 -24.10
CA PHE A 90 15.39 2.89 -23.17
C PHE A 90 16.10 2.07 -22.08
N ILE A 91 17.16 1.31 -22.47
CA ILE A 91 17.99 0.59 -21.49
C ILE A 91 18.66 1.55 -20.54
N LEU A 92 19.26 2.65 -21.04
CA LEU A 92 19.89 3.66 -20.19
C LEU A 92 18.91 4.30 -19.19
N VAL A 93 17.71 4.67 -19.64
CA VAL A 93 16.65 5.21 -18.77
C VAL A 93 16.24 4.17 -17.72
N SER A 94 16.17 2.90 -18.10
CA SER A 94 15.81 1.82 -17.16
C SER A 94 16.90 1.60 -16.11
N LEU A 95 18.17 1.60 -16.50
CA LEU A 95 19.30 1.54 -15.57
C LEU A 95 19.37 2.76 -14.66
N ALA A 96 19.15 3.96 -15.21
CA ALA A 96 19.04 5.18 -14.42
C ALA A 96 17.90 5.09 -13.39
N GLY A 97 16.77 4.50 -13.76
CA GLY A 97 15.66 4.21 -12.84
C GLY A 97 16.08 3.31 -11.68
N ILE A 98 16.83 2.23 -11.94
CA ILE A 98 17.37 1.34 -10.91
C ILE A 98 18.25 2.14 -9.94
N LEU A 99 19.23 2.91 -10.46
CA LEU A 99 20.15 3.69 -9.63
C LEU A 99 19.43 4.79 -8.84
N THR A 100 18.43 5.43 -9.41
CA THR A 100 17.66 6.49 -8.76
C THR A 100 16.80 5.97 -7.62
N VAL A 101 16.26 4.76 -7.74
CA VAL A 101 15.38 4.15 -6.72
C VAL A 101 16.19 3.45 -5.64
N PHE A 102 17.19 2.63 -6.00
CA PHE A 102 17.92 1.77 -5.07
C PHE A 102 19.28 2.35 -4.63
N GLY A 103 19.71 3.47 -5.21
CA GLY A 103 21.07 3.99 -4.99
C GLY A 103 22.13 3.22 -5.77
N LEU A 104 23.37 3.66 -5.63
CA LEU A 104 24.48 3.12 -6.42
C LEU A 104 24.85 1.68 -6.01
N VAL A 105 24.92 1.40 -4.72
CA VAL A 105 25.39 0.09 -4.21
C VAL A 105 24.37 -1.01 -4.52
N ASP A 106 23.14 -0.87 -4.07
CA ASP A 106 22.07 -1.86 -4.30
C ASP A 106 21.73 -1.98 -5.78
N GLY A 107 21.71 -0.84 -6.50
CA GLY A 107 21.49 -0.82 -7.94
C GLY A 107 22.58 -1.57 -8.71
N ALA A 108 23.85 -1.41 -8.34
CA ALA A 108 24.97 -2.13 -8.95
C ALA A 108 24.88 -3.64 -8.69
N TRP A 109 24.52 -4.07 -7.46
CA TRP A 109 24.31 -5.48 -7.16
C TRP A 109 23.13 -6.06 -7.94
N LEU A 110 21.99 -5.35 -8.01
CA LEU A 110 20.82 -5.78 -8.79
C LEU A 110 21.18 -5.98 -10.27
N VAL A 111 21.87 -5.02 -10.88
CA VAL A 111 22.30 -5.09 -12.27
C VAL A 111 23.35 -6.20 -12.46
N GLY A 112 24.34 -6.31 -11.58
CA GLY A 112 25.42 -7.30 -11.66
C GLY A 112 24.89 -8.74 -11.60
N ILE A 113 24.06 -9.07 -10.59
CA ILE A 113 23.42 -10.39 -10.47
C ILE A 113 22.58 -10.69 -11.73
N SER A 114 21.83 -9.69 -12.19
CA SER A 114 20.99 -9.84 -13.39
C SER A 114 21.84 -10.16 -14.63
N LEU A 115 22.96 -9.44 -14.83
CA LEU A 115 23.86 -9.68 -15.96
C LEU A 115 24.52 -11.06 -15.91
N VAL A 116 24.90 -11.54 -14.72
CA VAL A 116 25.44 -12.90 -14.54
C VAL A 116 24.40 -13.95 -14.96
N LEU A 117 23.15 -13.85 -14.46
CA LEU A 117 22.09 -14.81 -14.79
C LEU A 117 21.69 -14.76 -16.28
N ILE A 118 21.64 -13.56 -16.87
CA ILE A 118 21.45 -13.39 -18.31
C ILE A 118 22.62 -13.99 -19.09
N GLY A 119 23.85 -13.74 -18.65
CA GLY A 119 25.06 -14.28 -19.25
C GLY A 119 25.06 -15.82 -19.30
N ILE A 120 24.66 -16.48 -18.21
CA ILE A 120 24.49 -17.95 -18.18
C ILE A 120 23.56 -18.43 -19.29
N CYS A 121 22.50 -17.69 -19.61
CA CYS A 121 21.62 -18.03 -20.72
C CYS A 121 22.33 -18.03 -22.08
N HIS A 122 23.46 -17.33 -22.23
CA HIS A 122 24.21 -17.18 -23.48
C HIS A 122 25.45 -18.08 -23.57
N LEU A 123 25.79 -18.82 -22.55
CA LEU A 123 26.93 -19.75 -22.58
C LEU A 123 26.78 -20.78 -23.72
N SER A 124 27.89 -21.11 -24.35
CA SER A 124 27.97 -22.12 -25.45
C SER A 124 28.00 -23.55 -24.92
N ILE A 125 27.03 -23.90 -24.05
CA ILE A 125 26.89 -25.22 -23.41
C ILE A 125 25.53 -25.83 -23.74
N SER A 126 25.34 -27.11 -23.41
CA SER A 126 24.07 -27.80 -23.62
C SER A 126 22.94 -27.10 -22.86
N PHE A 127 21.70 -27.21 -23.41
CA PHE A 127 20.52 -26.60 -22.77
C PHE A 127 20.29 -27.13 -21.34
N GLY A 128 20.48 -28.44 -21.14
CA GLY A 128 20.31 -29.05 -19.81
C GLY A 128 21.30 -28.51 -18.77
N LEU A 129 22.58 -28.40 -19.14
CA LEU A 129 23.62 -27.87 -18.27
C LEU A 129 23.38 -26.38 -17.94
N ARG A 130 22.93 -25.60 -18.92
CA ARG A 130 22.54 -24.17 -18.71
C ARG A 130 21.41 -24.05 -17.69
N VAL A 131 20.37 -24.87 -17.82
CA VAL A 131 19.26 -24.91 -16.85
C VAL A 131 19.74 -25.35 -15.48
N ALA A 132 20.61 -26.36 -15.41
CA ALA A 132 21.17 -26.83 -14.14
C ALA A 132 21.97 -25.73 -13.42
N ILE A 133 22.83 -24.98 -14.13
CA ILE A 133 23.57 -23.86 -13.56
C ILE A 133 22.62 -22.76 -13.05
N LEU A 134 21.56 -22.44 -13.80
CA LEU A 134 20.56 -21.45 -13.35
C LEU A 134 19.78 -21.92 -12.13
N LEU A 135 19.47 -23.22 -12.02
CA LEU A 135 18.82 -23.79 -10.84
C LEU A 135 19.75 -23.75 -9.61
N VAL A 136 21.04 -24.05 -9.78
CA VAL A 136 22.04 -23.91 -8.72
C VAL A 136 22.18 -22.46 -8.28
N ALA A 137 22.29 -21.51 -9.21
CA ALA A 137 22.36 -20.08 -8.90
C ALA A 137 21.07 -19.60 -8.20
N GLY A 138 19.89 -20.03 -8.67
CA GLY A 138 18.61 -19.75 -8.02
C GLY A 138 18.53 -20.35 -6.60
N GLY A 139 19.05 -21.57 -6.40
CA GLY A 139 19.16 -22.20 -5.09
C GLY A 139 20.08 -21.43 -4.13
N ALA A 140 21.23 -20.95 -4.63
CA ALA A 140 22.15 -20.11 -3.84
C ALA A 140 21.48 -18.78 -3.43
N LEU A 141 20.78 -18.11 -4.36
CA LEU A 141 20.03 -16.90 -4.05
C LEU A 141 18.88 -17.17 -3.06
N THR A 142 18.21 -18.32 -3.18
CA THR A 142 17.17 -18.74 -2.23
C THR A 142 17.74 -18.94 -0.83
N ALA A 143 18.90 -19.61 -0.71
CA ALA A 143 19.58 -19.80 0.56
C ALA A 143 20.04 -18.46 1.17
N ALA A 144 20.54 -17.53 0.35
CA ALA A 144 20.85 -16.17 0.77
C ALA A 144 19.60 -15.41 1.27
N ARG A 145 18.46 -15.56 0.60
CA ARG A 145 17.19 -14.96 1.00
C ARG A 145 16.67 -15.50 2.33
N PHE A 146 16.93 -16.79 2.63
CA PHE A 146 16.64 -17.39 3.94
C PHE A 146 17.57 -16.91 5.06
N GLY A 147 18.66 -16.20 4.72
CA GLY A 147 19.64 -15.71 5.70
C GLY A 147 20.72 -16.70 6.11
N TYR A 148 20.92 -17.81 5.35
CA TYR A 148 22.02 -18.74 5.62
C TYR A 148 23.40 -18.11 5.43
N PHE A 149 23.50 -17.03 4.68
CA PHE A 149 24.71 -16.19 4.57
C PHE A 149 24.35 -14.71 4.48
N GLN A 150 25.23 -13.88 5.01
CA GLN A 150 25.10 -12.44 4.89
C GLN A 150 25.38 -11.99 3.45
N VAL A 151 24.59 -11.06 2.97
CA VAL A 151 24.71 -10.47 1.63
C VAL A 151 25.01 -8.98 1.74
N PRO A 152 25.80 -8.43 0.80
CA PRO A 152 26.23 -7.03 0.86
C PRO A 152 25.18 -6.03 0.30
N TRP A 153 23.94 -6.45 0.11
CA TRP A 153 22.85 -5.62 -0.42
C TRP A 153 21.63 -5.65 0.50
N SER A 154 20.78 -4.64 0.37
CA SER A 154 19.57 -4.50 1.18
C SER A 154 18.48 -5.52 0.81
N LYS A 155 17.54 -5.75 1.74
CA LYS A 155 16.38 -6.63 1.52
C LYS A 155 15.46 -6.13 0.39
N ALA A 156 15.52 -4.84 0.06
CA ALA A 156 14.68 -4.20 -0.95
C ALA A 156 14.90 -4.71 -2.38
N ILE A 157 16.10 -5.22 -2.71
CA ILE A 157 16.35 -5.71 -4.06
C ILE A 157 15.72 -7.07 -4.37
N TRP A 158 15.42 -7.90 -3.36
CA TRP A 158 14.92 -9.26 -3.55
C TRP A 158 13.62 -9.35 -4.38
N PRO A 159 12.55 -8.57 -4.05
CA PRO A 159 11.33 -8.60 -4.84
C PRO A 159 11.52 -8.18 -6.29
N VAL A 160 12.37 -7.18 -6.52
CA VAL A 160 12.66 -6.66 -7.87
C VAL A 160 13.52 -7.64 -8.66
N LEU A 161 14.56 -8.20 -8.04
CA LEU A 161 15.41 -9.22 -8.66
C LEU A 161 14.56 -10.42 -9.12
N ALA A 162 13.65 -10.89 -8.24
CA ALA A 162 12.75 -11.99 -8.57
C ALA A 162 11.79 -11.63 -9.72
N SER A 163 11.16 -10.46 -9.67
CA SER A 163 10.21 -10.03 -10.70
C SER A 163 10.90 -9.75 -12.05
N MET A 164 12.16 -9.31 -12.03
CA MET A 164 12.95 -9.12 -13.24
C MET A 164 13.37 -10.42 -13.90
N LEU A 165 13.72 -11.44 -13.12
CA LEU A 165 14.44 -12.60 -13.65
C LEU A 165 13.63 -13.90 -13.58
N MET A 166 12.96 -14.21 -12.46
CA MET A 166 12.40 -15.55 -12.20
C MET A 166 11.56 -16.11 -13.35
N PHE A 167 10.48 -15.43 -13.72
CA PHE A 167 9.62 -15.91 -14.80
C PHE A 167 10.16 -15.57 -16.19
N ARG A 168 10.84 -14.44 -16.31
CA ARG A 168 11.39 -13.99 -17.60
C ARG A 168 12.51 -14.87 -18.10
N LEU A 169 13.36 -15.41 -17.22
CA LEU A 169 14.39 -16.38 -17.59
C LEU A 169 13.77 -17.66 -18.18
N ILE A 170 12.67 -18.15 -17.58
CA ILE A 170 11.96 -19.33 -18.09
C ILE A 170 11.41 -19.08 -19.50
N VAL A 171 10.70 -17.94 -19.69
CA VAL A 171 10.15 -17.56 -21.00
C VAL A 171 11.26 -17.34 -22.03
N TYR A 172 12.32 -16.62 -21.63
CA TYR A 172 13.46 -16.31 -22.49
C TYR A 172 14.16 -17.58 -22.97
N LEU A 173 14.48 -18.52 -22.05
CA LEU A 173 15.10 -19.80 -22.39
C LEU A 173 14.20 -20.65 -23.28
N TYR A 174 12.90 -20.66 -23.03
CA TYR A 174 11.92 -21.37 -23.86
C TYR A 174 11.94 -20.82 -25.29
N ASP A 175 11.86 -19.49 -25.46
CA ASP A 175 11.85 -18.87 -26.79
C ASP A 175 13.16 -19.02 -27.52
N ARG A 176 14.28 -18.94 -26.82
CA ARG A 176 15.61 -19.19 -27.36
C ARG A 176 15.77 -20.63 -27.85
N LYS A 177 15.35 -21.62 -27.03
CA LYS A 177 15.38 -23.04 -27.40
C LYS A 177 14.59 -23.33 -28.71
N HIS A 178 13.45 -22.66 -28.86
CA HIS A 178 12.55 -22.87 -29.99
C HIS A 178 12.76 -21.87 -31.15
N LYS A 179 13.80 -21.04 -31.11
CA LYS A 179 14.15 -20.01 -32.10
C LYS A 179 12.98 -19.10 -32.47
N LYS A 180 12.18 -18.69 -31.47
CA LYS A 180 10.94 -17.90 -31.68
C LYS A 180 11.15 -16.39 -31.72
N ALA A 181 12.33 -15.88 -31.34
CA ALA A 181 12.63 -14.48 -31.29
C ALA A 181 14.12 -14.21 -31.56
N PRO A 182 14.48 -13.00 -32.04
CA PRO A 182 15.86 -12.63 -32.27
C PRO A 182 16.67 -12.59 -30.96
N VAL A 183 17.93 -13.02 -31.01
CA VAL A 183 18.87 -13.04 -29.89
C VAL A 183 19.83 -11.85 -30.01
N GLY A 184 19.31 -10.62 -29.95
CA GLY A 184 20.14 -9.43 -29.96
C GLY A 184 20.39 -8.92 -28.54
N VAL A 185 21.63 -8.47 -28.22
CA VAL A 185 22.03 -7.96 -26.90
C VAL A 185 21.09 -6.84 -26.43
N ALA A 186 20.79 -5.87 -27.29
CA ALA A 186 19.92 -4.75 -26.95
C ALA A 186 18.49 -5.19 -26.61
N HIS A 187 17.90 -6.10 -27.37
CA HIS A 187 16.56 -6.63 -27.07
C HIS A 187 16.55 -7.45 -25.79
N THR A 188 17.60 -8.22 -25.53
CA THR A 188 17.74 -9.00 -24.30
C THR A 188 17.83 -8.08 -23.08
N LEU A 189 18.71 -7.08 -23.11
CA LEU A 189 18.83 -6.14 -22.00
C LEU A 189 17.56 -5.32 -21.78
N ALA A 190 16.94 -4.81 -22.85
CA ALA A 190 15.67 -4.09 -22.77
C ALA A 190 14.54 -4.96 -22.18
N TYR A 191 14.52 -6.26 -22.45
CA TYR A 191 13.53 -7.18 -21.92
C TYR A 191 13.71 -7.44 -20.42
N PHE A 192 14.93 -7.59 -19.95
CA PHE A 192 15.20 -7.83 -18.53
C PHE A 192 15.17 -6.54 -17.71
N PHE A 193 15.67 -5.44 -18.23
CA PHE A 193 15.73 -4.14 -17.54
C PHE A 193 14.59 -3.21 -17.99
N MET A 194 13.32 -3.61 -17.79
CA MET A 194 12.18 -2.74 -18.10
C MET A 194 11.99 -1.70 -17.01
N LEU A 195 11.95 -0.41 -17.35
CA LEU A 195 11.81 0.71 -16.40
C LEU A 195 10.68 0.54 -15.38
N PRO A 196 9.43 0.15 -15.76
CA PRO A 196 8.36 0.04 -14.76
C PRO A 196 8.62 -1.01 -13.68
N ASN A 197 9.49 -2.00 -13.92
CA ASN A 197 9.79 -3.07 -12.97
C ASN A 197 10.42 -2.56 -11.67
N VAL A 198 11.14 -1.44 -11.75
CA VAL A 198 11.80 -0.81 -10.60
C VAL A 198 10.79 -0.38 -9.53
N ALA A 199 9.57 0.00 -9.96
CA ALA A 199 8.51 0.45 -9.09
C ALA A 199 7.44 -0.61 -8.80
N PHE A 200 7.39 -1.70 -9.56
CA PHE A 200 6.34 -2.71 -9.45
C PHE A 200 6.93 -4.12 -9.35
N PRO A 201 7.15 -4.64 -8.13
CA PRO A 201 7.66 -6.00 -7.93
C PRO A 201 6.65 -7.08 -8.33
N LEU A 202 5.35 -6.79 -8.30
CA LEU A 202 4.34 -7.60 -8.99
C LEU A 202 4.29 -7.18 -10.45
N PHE A 203 5.18 -7.73 -11.26
CA PHE A 203 5.30 -7.37 -12.66
C PHE A 203 4.68 -8.44 -13.56
N PRO A 204 3.96 -8.05 -14.62
CA PRO A 204 3.38 -9.01 -15.56
C PRO A 204 4.47 -9.81 -16.30
N VAL A 205 4.22 -11.10 -16.51
CA VAL A 205 5.15 -11.99 -17.23
C VAL A 205 5.00 -11.75 -18.73
N VAL A 206 5.70 -10.74 -19.23
CA VAL A 206 5.70 -10.39 -20.66
C VAL A 206 6.38 -11.50 -21.45
N ASP A 207 5.74 -11.99 -22.52
CA ASP A 207 6.32 -12.96 -23.44
C ASP A 207 7.43 -12.32 -24.29
N TYR A 208 8.64 -12.94 -24.32
CA TYR A 208 9.80 -12.36 -25.01
C TYR A 208 9.58 -12.23 -26.53
N SER A 209 8.99 -13.23 -27.17
CA SER A 209 8.71 -13.14 -28.60
C SER A 209 7.67 -12.06 -28.92
N THR A 210 6.68 -11.88 -28.05
CA THR A 210 5.69 -10.80 -28.16
C THR A 210 6.35 -9.44 -27.94
N PHE A 211 7.21 -9.30 -26.92
CA PHE A 211 7.95 -8.06 -26.63
C PHE A 211 8.78 -7.60 -27.83
N CYS A 212 9.52 -8.51 -28.48
CA CYS A 212 10.31 -8.16 -29.66
C CYS A 212 9.44 -7.83 -30.87
N ARG A 213 8.35 -8.58 -31.10
CA ARG A 213 7.49 -8.44 -32.28
C ARG A 213 6.67 -7.17 -32.27
N THR A 214 6.23 -6.73 -31.08
CA THR A 214 5.36 -5.56 -30.92
C THR A 214 6.12 -4.25 -30.81
N TYR A 215 7.45 -4.27 -30.91
CA TYR A 215 8.26 -3.06 -30.86
C TYR A 215 8.09 -2.26 -32.16
N TYR A 216 7.37 -1.12 -32.06
CA TYR A 216 7.00 -0.26 -33.20
C TYR A 216 6.36 -1.00 -34.38
N ASP A 217 5.45 -1.93 -34.09
CA ASP A 217 4.68 -2.69 -35.11
C ASP A 217 3.54 -1.89 -35.76
N GLU A 218 3.20 -0.73 -35.18
CA GLU A 218 2.21 0.22 -35.70
C GLU A 218 2.79 1.65 -35.74
N ASP A 219 1.95 2.62 -36.13
CA ASP A 219 2.25 4.06 -36.05
C ASP A 219 2.59 4.47 -34.62
N GLU A 220 3.69 5.22 -34.43
CA GLU A 220 4.19 5.59 -33.10
C GLU A 220 3.20 6.38 -32.27
N TYR A 221 2.50 7.35 -32.88
CA TYR A 221 1.53 8.17 -32.16
C TYR A 221 0.32 7.36 -31.70
N ARG A 222 -0.04 6.31 -32.44
CA ARG A 222 -1.08 5.36 -32.00
C ARG A 222 -0.62 4.51 -30.85
N ILE A 223 0.62 4.03 -30.87
CA ILE A 223 1.20 3.24 -29.77
C ILE A 223 1.23 4.10 -28.50
N TYR A 224 1.73 5.31 -28.59
CA TYR A 224 1.79 6.27 -27.47
C TYR A 224 0.39 6.57 -26.91
N GLN A 225 -0.57 6.87 -27.77
CA GLN A 225 -1.93 7.17 -27.36
C GLN A 225 -2.65 5.95 -26.73
N LYS A 226 -2.37 4.73 -27.20
CA LYS A 226 -2.82 3.49 -26.52
C LYS A 226 -2.24 3.42 -25.10
N GLY A 227 -0.96 3.71 -24.96
CA GLY A 227 -0.28 3.74 -23.65
C GLY A 227 -0.92 4.73 -22.69
N LEU A 228 -1.16 5.96 -23.13
CA LEU A 228 -1.84 6.99 -22.33
C LEU A 228 -3.25 6.56 -21.90
N LYS A 229 -4.00 5.94 -22.80
CA LYS A 229 -5.32 5.37 -22.47
C LYS A 229 -5.23 4.28 -21.40
N TRP A 230 -4.21 3.41 -21.47
CA TRP A 230 -3.97 2.41 -20.44
C TRP A 230 -3.59 3.06 -19.12
N MET A 231 -2.68 4.02 -19.11
CA MET A 231 -2.28 4.74 -17.91
C MET A 231 -3.45 5.46 -17.26
N PHE A 232 -4.31 6.12 -18.05
CA PHE A 232 -5.54 6.75 -17.54
C PHE A 232 -6.45 5.75 -16.84
N TRP A 233 -6.73 4.60 -17.47
CA TRP A 233 -7.51 3.54 -16.81
C TRP A 233 -6.80 2.97 -15.58
N GLY A 234 -5.46 2.90 -15.60
CA GLY A 234 -4.68 2.54 -14.42
C GLY A 234 -4.92 3.48 -13.24
N VAL A 235 -4.88 4.79 -13.49
CA VAL A 235 -5.18 5.82 -12.47
C VAL A 235 -6.62 5.68 -11.96
N ILE A 236 -7.61 5.52 -12.84
CA ILE A 236 -9.01 5.33 -12.45
C ILE A 236 -9.18 4.09 -11.57
N HIS A 237 -8.57 2.96 -11.93
CA HIS A 237 -8.65 1.74 -11.12
C HIS A 237 -8.02 1.92 -9.74
N LEU A 238 -6.93 2.67 -9.62
CA LEU A 238 -6.30 2.96 -8.33
C LEU A 238 -7.14 3.91 -7.47
N LEU A 239 -7.82 4.89 -8.07
CA LEU A 239 -8.75 5.75 -7.34
C LEU A 239 -10.00 4.99 -6.88
N ILE A 240 -10.56 4.09 -7.72
CA ILE A 240 -11.65 3.20 -7.32
C ILE A 240 -11.20 2.26 -6.20
N TYR A 241 -9.98 1.70 -6.30
CA TYR A 241 -9.41 0.90 -5.22
C TYR A 241 -9.38 1.68 -3.90
N ARG A 242 -8.91 2.95 -3.90
CA ARG A 242 -8.91 3.79 -2.69
C ARG A 242 -10.31 4.02 -2.15
N TYR A 243 -11.27 4.31 -3.01
CA TYR A 243 -12.66 4.46 -2.59
C TYR A 243 -13.18 3.22 -1.89
N LEU A 244 -12.97 2.03 -2.48
CA LEU A 244 -13.37 0.76 -1.87
C LEU A 244 -12.64 0.53 -0.55
N ASN A 245 -11.35 0.80 -0.51
CA ASN A 245 -10.51 0.59 0.67
C ASN A 245 -10.86 1.52 1.84
N TYR A 246 -11.26 2.76 1.57
CA TYR A 246 -11.56 3.74 2.62
C TYR A 246 -13.01 3.69 3.11
N TYR A 247 -13.96 3.34 2.24
CA TYR A 247 -15.38 3.50 2.55
C TYR A 247 -16.18 2.21 2.53
N TRP A 248 -15.67 1.16 1.91
CA TRP A 248 -16.48 -0.03 1.70
C TRP A 248 -15.92 -1.31 2.31
N ILE A 249 -14.62 -1.38 2.57
CA ILE A 249 -14.01 -2.54 3.22
C ILE A 249 -14.38 -2.57 4.70
N ILE A 250 -14.76 -3.75 5.18
CA ILE A 250 -15.02 -4.02 6.61
C ILE A 250 -14.16 -5.18 7.09
N GLY A 251 -13.89 -5.23 8.39
CA GLY A 251 -13.19 -6.35 9.02
C GLY A 251 -14.10 -7.55 9.26
N PRO A 252 -13.55 -8.76 9.49
CA PRO A 252 -14.33 -9.94 9.83
C PRO A 252 -15.12 -9.78 11.13
N GLU A 253 -14.64 -8.93 12.04
CA GLU A 253 -15.28 -8.57 13.30
C GLU A 253 -16.59 -7.80 13.13
N SER A 254 -16.78 -7.13 12.00
CA SER A 254 -17.99 -6.35 11.67
C SER A 254 -19.07 -7.20 10.99
N VAL A 255 -18.81 -8.50 10.78
CA VAL A 255 -19.76 -9.39 10.11
C VAL A 255 -20.71 -10.02 11.14
N HIS A 256 -21.99 -9.65 11.04
CA HIS A 256 -23.03 -10.12 11.94
C HIS A 256 -24.34 -10.48 11.24
N ASP A 257 -24.53 -10.09 9.99
CA ASP A 257 -25.72 -10.39 9.19
C ASP A 257 -25.36 -10.69 7.70
N THR A 258 -26.40 -11.01 6.92
CA THR A 258 -26.26 -11.32 5.47
C THR A 258 -25.66 -10.15 4.69
N SER A 259 -26.02 -8.91 5.01
CA SER A 259 -25.58 -7.72 4.27
C SER A 259 -24.08 -7.44 4.51
N THR A 260 -23.67 -7.46 5.77
CA THR A 260 -22.27 -7.28 6.17
C THR A 260 -21.40 -8.44 5.70
N LEU A 261 -21.89 -9.68 5.70
CA LEU A 261 -21.17 -10.81 5.10
C LEU A 261 -20.94 -10.60 3.59
N ALA A 262 -21.97 -10.22 2.87
CA ALA A 262 -21.87 -9.95 1.44
C ALA A 262 -20.95 -8.74 1.14
N GLN A 263 -21.02 -7.69 1.95
CA GLN A 263 -20.13 -6.54 1.87
C GLN A 263 -18.67 -6.96 2.09
N TYR A 264 -18.39 -7.75 3.14
CA TYR A 264 -17.06 -8.29 3.42
C TYR A 264 -16.51 -9.09 2.24
N MET A 265 -17.28 -10.05 1.74
CA MET A 265 -16.87 -10.90 0.61
C MET A 265 -16.64 -10.10 -0.66
N ALA A 266 -17.58 -9.22 -1.02
CA ALA A 266 -17.49 -8.43 -2.25
C ALA A 266 -16.38 -7.38 -2.19
N SER A 267 -16.24 -6.62 -1.09
CA SER A 267 -15.24 -5.58 -0.97
C SER A 267 -13.82 -6.15 -1.04
N ASN A 268 -13.54 -7.24 -0.31
CA ASN A 268 -12.23 -7.87 -0.34
C ASN A 268 -11.88 -8.44 -1.74
N TYR A 269 -12.83 -9.03 -2.45
CA TYR A 269 -12.60 -9.50 -3.82
C TYR A 269 -12.35 -8.35 -4.80
N LEU A 270 -13.10 -7.25 -4.69
CA LEU A 270 -12.96 -6.10 -5.59
C LEU A 270 -11.63 -5.36 -5.42
N LEU A 271 -10.89 -5.56 -4.33
CA LEU A 271 -9.53 -5.01 -4.18
C LEU A 271 -8.55 -5.50 -5.27
N ILE A 272 -8.86 -6.58 -5.99
CA ILE A 272 -8.11 -7.01 -7.19
C ILE A 272 -7.99 -5.89 -8.25
N ILE A 273 -8.87 -4.88 -8.21
CA ILE A 273 -8.81 -3.72 -9.11
C ILE A 273 -7.49 -2.94 -8.96
N ARG A 274 -6.84 -3.00 -7.79
CA ARG A 274 -5.51 -2.40 -7.60
C ARG A 274 -4.48 -3.04 -8.52
N LEU A 275 -4.43 -4.38 -8.55
CA LEU A 275 -3.52 -5.11 -9.45
C LEU A 275 -3.80 -4.75 -10.91
N SER A 276 -5.08 -4.63 -11.28
CA SER A 276 -5.48 -4.15 -12.60
C SER A 276 -4.95 -2.74 -12.88
N GLY A 277 -5.03 -1.83 -11.91
CA GLY A 277 -4.49 -0.47 -12.00
C GLY A 277 -2.99 -0.44 -12.25
N GLN A 278 -2.23 -1.14 -11.42
CA GLN A 278 -0.77 -1.26 -11.54
C GLN A 278 -0.35 -1.84 -12.90
N PHE A 279 -0.98 -2.92 -13.34
CA PHE A 279 -0.67 -3.55 -14.62
C PHE A 279 -0.97 -2.65 -15.82
N HIS A 280 -2.04 -1.88 -15.77
CA HIS A 280 -2.36 -0.89 -16.80
C HIS A 280 -1.30 0.23 -16.85
N LEU A 281 -0.81 0.70 -15.70
CA LEU A 281 0.29 1.67 -15.65
C LEU A 281 1.57 1.10 -16.25
N VAL A 282 1.96 -0.13 -15.86
CA VAL A 282 3.16 -0.82 -16.37
C VAL A 282 3.11 -0.96 -17.88
N VAL A 283 2.02 -1.52 -18.41
CA VAL A 283 1.86 -1.74 -19.86
C VAL A 283 1.80 -0.40 -20.60
N GLY A 284 1.08 0.59 -20.05
CA GLY A 284 1.00 1.94 -20.61
C GLY A 284 2.34 2.64 -20.70
N MET A 285 3.19 2.54 -19.67
CA MET A 285 4.55 3.08 -19.70
C MET A 285 5.41 2.43 -20.79
N LEU A 286 5.30 1.12 -21.00
CA LEU A 286 6.05 0.44 -22.05
C LEU A 286 5.61 0.88 -23.46
N HIS A 287 4.34 1.24 -23.66
CA HIS A 287 3.87 1.82 -24.93
C HIS A 287 4.53 3.17 -25.23
N LEU A 288 4.87 4.00 -24.25
CA LEU A 288 5.57 5.25 -24.46
C LEU A 288 6.95 5.02 -25.10
N PHE A 289 7.57 3.88 -24.86
CA PHE A 289 8.86 3.50 -25.44
C PHE A 289 8.74 2.58 -26.68
N GLY A 290 7.54 2.49 -27.26
CA GLY A 290 7.32 1.83 -28.53
C GLY A 290 6.90 0.35 -28.44
N PHE A 291 6.73 -0.22 -27.24
CA PHE A 291 6.28 -1.61 -27.07
C PHE A 291 4.76 -1.69 -27.07
N ASN A 292 4.15 -2.04 -28.21
CA ASN A 292 2.69 -2.15 -28.38
C ASN A 292 2.15 -3.46 -27.79
N LEU A 293 2.30 -3.64 -26.50
CA LEU A 293 1.93 -4.86 -25.80
C LEU A 293 0.40 -5.09 -25.76
N PRO A 294 -0.08 -6.34 -25.80
CA PRO A 294 -1.51 -6.64 -25.70
C PRO A 294 -2.09 -6.28 -24.33
N ARG A 295 -3.42 -6.31 -24.23
CA ARG A 295 -4.13 -6.11 -22.96
C ARG A 295 -3.74 -7.17 -21.94
N ILE A 296 -3.62 -6.74 -20.67
CA ILE A 296 -3.30 -7.65 -19.59
C ILE A 296 -4.53 -8.14 -18.82
N MET A 297 -5.51 -7.25 -18.62
CA MET A 297 -6.81 -7.57 -18.00
C MET A 297 -7.97 -7.10 -18.89
N GLU A 298 -9.02 -7.89 -19.01
CA GLU A 298 -10.13 -7.60 -19.92
C GLU A 298 -11.50 -7.86 -19.29
N LEU A 299 -12.05 -6.86 -18.56
CA LEU A 299 -13.43 -6.88 -18.03
C LEU A 299 -13.80 -8.23 -17.38
N TYR A 300 -12.94 -8.74 -16.52
CA TYR A 300 -13.05 -10.06 -15.89
C TYR A 300 -14.34 -10.24 -15.06
N LEU A 301 -14.91 -9.14 -14.55
CA LEU A 301 -16.19 -9.15 -13.83
C LEU A 301 -17.39 -9.49 -14.74
N LEU A 302 -17.23 -9.37 -16.06
CA LEU A 302 -18.25 -9.72 -17.07
C LEU A 302 -17.98 -11.08 -17.73
N ALA A 303 -17.20 -11.94 -17.10
CA ALA A 303 -16.91 -13.27 -17.62
C ALA A 303 -18.16 -14.17 -17.66
N ASN A 304 -18.31 -14.96 -18.71
CA ASN A 304 -19.47 -15.83 -18.93
C ASN A 304 -19.22 -17.31 -18.56
N GLY A 305 -18.07 -17.63 -17.98
CA GLY A 305 -17.67 -18.96 -17.53
C GLY A 305 -16.30 -18.89 -16.86
N PHE A 306 -15.92 -19.92 -16.10
CA PHE A 306 -14.63 -19.95 -15.42
C PHE A 306 -13.44 -19.99 -16.36
N THR A 307 -13.55 -20.64 -17.52
CA THR A 307 -12.54 -20.58 -18.58
C THR A 307 -12.41 -19.18 -19.17
N ASP A 308 -13.53 -18.45 -19.32
CA ASP A 308 -13.54 -17.06 -19.79
C ASP A 308 -12.98 -16.12 -18.74
N TYR A 309 -13.32 -16.30 -17.46
CA TYR A 309 -12.76 -15.58 -16.32
C TYR A 309 -11.23 -15.73 -16.29
N TRP A 310 -10.72 -16.95 -16.32
CA TRP A 310 -9.29 -17.23 -16.32
C TRP A 310 -8.54 -16.60 -17.49
N ARG A 311 -9.19 -16.50 -18.66
CA ARG A 311 -8.60 -15.81 -19.81
C ARG A 311 -8.53 -14.30 -19.68
N ARG A 312 -9.39 -13.69 -18.85
CA ARG A 312 -9.53 -12.23 -18.73
C ARG A 312 -8.74 -11.64 -17.57
N VAL A 313 -8.55 -12.41 -16.51
CA VAL A 313 -7.99 -11.90 -15.25
C VAL A 313 -6.51 -11.64 -15.34
N ASN A 314 -5.70 -12.34 -15.95
CA ASN A 314 -4.27 -12.09 -16.18
C ASN A 314 -3.82 -12.80 -17.44
N VAL A 315 -4.01 -12.11 -18.56
CA VAL A 315 -3.76 -12.69 -19.90
C VAL A 315 -2.31 -13.17 -20.02
N TYR A 316 -1.34 -12.41 -19.51
CA TYR A 316 0.08 -12.75 -19.65
C TYR A 316 0.46 -13.97 -18.83
N TRP A 317 -0.09 -14.08 -17.61
CA TRP A 317 0.13 -15.27 -16.78
C TRP A 317 -0.47 -16.51 -17.42
N LYS A 318 -1.69 -16.42 -17.89
CA LYS A 318 -2.35 -17.50 -18.62
C LYS A 318 -1.52 -17.93 -19.84
N ASP A 319 -1.04 -16.96 -20.65
CA ASP A 319 -0.24 -17.25 -21.85
C ASP A 319 1.10 -17.91 -21.49
N PHE A 320 1.74 -17.46 -20.39
CA PHE A 320 2.95 -18.09 -19.86
C PHE A 320 2.71 -19.56 -19.47
N ILE A 321 1.70 -19.84 -18.66
CA ILE A 321 1.37 -21.19 -18.19
C ILE A 321 0.98 -22.08 -19.39
N GLN A 322 0.19 -21.56 -20.32
CA GLN A 322 -0.20 -22.32 -21.52
C GLN A 322 0.99 -22.63 -22.41
N LYS A 323 1.88 -21.68 -22.66
CA LYS A 323 3.03 -21.82 -23.55
C LYS A 323 4.07 -22.79 -22.99
N VAL A 324 4.39 -22.69 -21.70
CA VAL A 324 5.54 -23.38 -21.11
C VAL A 324 5.15 -24.71 -20.49
N PHE A 325 3.94 -24.86 -19.96
CA PHE A 325 3.53 -26.04 -19.18
C PHE A 325 2.35 -26.80 -19.80
N TYR A 326 1.25 -26.11 -20.12
CA TYR A 326 0.04 -26.76 -20.59
C TYR A 326 0.24 -27.45 -21.96
N TYR A 327 0.62 -26.70 -23.00
CA TYR A 327 0.75 -27.25 -24.35
C TYR A 327 1.85 -28.31 -24.48
N PRO A 328 3.07 -28.12 -23.89
CA PRO A 328 4.07 -29.19 -23.95
C PRO A 328 3.59 -30.50 -23.31
N LEU A 329 2.89 -30.44 -22.19
CA LEU A 329 2.35 -31.63 -21.55
C LEU A 329 1.21 -32.24 -22.38
N TYR A 330 0.24 -31.40 -22.80
CA TYR A 330 -0.89 -31.83 -23.62
C TYR A 330 -0.46 -32.60 -24.87
N PHE A 331 0.51 -32.07 -25.60
CA PHE A 331 1.01 -32.73 -26.83
C PHE A 331 1.93 -33.95 -26.56
N LYS A 332 2.56 -34.03 -25.38
CA LYS A 332 3.36 -35.20 -25.00
C LYS A 332 2.49 -36.41 -24.65
N MET A 333 1.29 -36.20 -24.17
CA MET A 333 0.35 -37.24 -23.74
C MET A 333 -0.45 -37.84 -24.88
N ARG A 334 0.20 -38.19 -26.00
CA ARG A 334 -0.45 -38.71 -27.23
C ARG A 334 -1.24 -40.01 -27.02
N ARG A 335 -0.89 -40.82 -26.01
CA ARG A 335 -1.51 -42.10 -25.68
C ARG A 335 -2.82 -41.99 -24.91
N PHE A 336 -3.13 -40.81 -24.37
CA PHE A 336 -4.34 -40.58 -23.58
C PHE A 336 -5.47 -40.05 -24.47
N GLY A 337 -6.72 -40.31 -24.09
CA GLY A 337 -7.90 -39.69 -24.71
C GLY A 337 -7.94 -38.17 -24.50
N ASP A 338 -8.61 -37.46 -25.39
CA ASP A 338 -8.61 -35.97 -25.37
C ASP A 338 -9.16 -35.36 -24.08
N THR A 339 -10.15 -36.01 -23.45
CA THR A 339 -10.68 -35.62 -22.14
C THR A 339 -9.61 -35.71 -21.06
N SER A 340 -8.88 -36.82 -20.98
CA SER A 340 -7.82 -37.02 -20.00
C SER A 340 -6.66 -36.06 -20.23
N LYS A 341 -6.26 -35.80 -21.50
CA LYS A 341 -5.25 -34.77 -21.81
C LYS A 341 -5.68 -33.38 -21.30
N LEU A 342 -6.94 -33.02 -21.54
CA LEU A 342 -7.49 -31.73 -21.11
C LEU A 342 -7.45 -31.59 -19.58
N VAL A 343 -7.93 -32.62 -18.87
CA VAL A 343 -7.96 -32.65 -17.40
C VAL A 343 -6.55 -32.56 -16.82
N LEU A 344 -5.66 -33.44 -17.24
CA LEU A 344 -4.29 -33.51 -16.69
C LEU A 344 -3.47 -32.26 -17.03
N ALA A 345 -3.57 -31.74 -18.26
CA ALA A 345 -2.84 -30.53 -18.63
C ALA A 345 -3.37 -29.28 -17.93
N THR A 346 -4.71 -29.20 -17.73
CA THR A 346 -5.30 -28.08 -16.96
C THR A 346 -4.90 -28.17 -15.49
N GLY A 347 -5.05 -29.35 -14.87
CA GLY A 347 -4.63 -29.58 -13.49
C GLY A 347 -3.15 -29.27 -13.25
N PHE A 348 -2.28 -29.72 -14.15
CA PHE A 348 -0.85 -29.40 -14.10
C PHE A 348 -0.59 -27.89 -14.26
N GLY A 349 -1.32 -27.19 -15.14
CA GLY A 349 -1.22 -25.75 -15.30
C GLY A 349 -1.58 -25.00 -14.00
N PHE A 350 -2.62 -25.43 -13.27
CA PHE A 350 -3.01 -24.85 -11.98
C PHE A 350 -2.04 -25.22 -10.87
N LEU A 351 -1.50 -26.44 -10.84
CA LEU A 351 -0.44 -26.83 -9.92
C LEU A 351 0.79 -25.93 -10.06
N MET A 352 1.22 -25.68 -11.32
CA MET A 352 2.32 -24.77 -11.59
C MET A 352 1.99 -23.32 -11.22
N THR A 353 0.73 -22.89 -11.43
CA THR A 353 0.28 -21.55 -11.02
C THR A 353 0.37 -21.39 -9.50
N TRP A 354 -0.15 -22.36 -8.73
CA TRP A 354 -0.05 -22.36 -7.28
C TRP A 354 1.40 -22.35 -6.80
N PHE A 355 2.25 -23.23 -7.34
CA PHE A 355 3.67 -23.32 -7.00
C PHE A 355 4.40 -21.99 -7.24
N PHE A 356 4.24 -21.40 -8.43
CA PHE A 356 4.90 -20.13 -8.76
C PHE A 356 4.31 -18.95 -8.00
N HIS A 357 3.04 -18.96 -7.65
CA HIS A 357 2.45 -17.96 -6.78
C HIS A 357 3.08 -18.00 -5.39
N SER A 358 3.17 -19.18 -4.77
CA SER A 358 3.84 -19.36 -3.47
C SER A 358 5.33 -19.03 -3.53
N TYR A 359 6.02 -19.40 -4.62
CA TYR A 359 7.43 -19.05 -4.84
C TYR A 359 7.64 -17.55 -5.03
N GLN A 360 6.74 -16.84 -5.72
CA GLN A 360 6.79 -15.38 -5.83
C GLN A 360 6.63 -14.71 -4.45
N TRP A 361 5.73 -15.21 -3.61
CA TRP A 361 5.54 -14.73 -2.25
C TRP A 361 6.78 -14.92 -1.38
N PHE A 362 7.49 -16.03 -1.55
CA PHE A 362 8.78 -16.24 -0.87
C PHE A 362 9.77 -15.11 -1.16
N TRP A 363 9.91 -14.71 -2.42
CA TRP A 363 10.83 -13.62 -2.77
C TRP A 363 10.42 -12.27 -2.19
N ILE A 364 9.12 -12.02 -2.11
CA ILE A 364 8.57 -10.78 -1.56
C ILE A 364 8.70 -10.76 -0.03
N ARG A 365 8.31 -11.83 0.64
CA ARG A 365 8.17 -11.90 2.11
C ARG A 365 9.30 -12.60 2.85
N GLY A 366 10.13 -13.39 2.17
CA GLY A 366 11.15 -14.23 2.78
C GLY A 366 10.65 -15.56 3.34
N ALA A 367 9.35 -15.85 3.24
CA ALA A 367 8.75 -17.10 3.70
C ALA A 367 7.77 -17.66 2.65
N PHE A 368 7.71 -19.01 2.54
CA PHE A 368 6.71 -19.67 1.71
C PHE A 368 5.33 -19.58 2.40
N VAL A 369 4.36 -19.07 1.67
CA VAL A 369 2.96 -19.07 2.14
C VAL A 369 2.30 -20.36 1.65
N LEU A 370 2.26 -21.36 2.51
CA LEU A 370 1.65 -22.68 2.26
C LEU A 370 0.55 -22.89 3.31
N SER A 371 -0.59 -22.25 3.13
CA SER A 371 -1.74 -22.44 3.99
C SER A 371 -2.78 -23.36 3.34
N VAL A 372 -3.59 -24.02 4.17
CA VAL A 372 -4.70 -24.85 3.67
C VAL A 372 -5.69 -24.02 2.82
N PRO A 373 -6.09 -22.79 3.22
CA PRO A 373 -6.92 -21.94 2.37
C PRO A 373 -6.32 -21.66 1.00
N ASP A 374 -4.98 -21.44 0.93
CA ASP A 374 -4.30 -21.20 -0.35
C ASP A 374 -4.38 -22.42 -1.28
N VAL A 375 -4.06 -23.60 -0.77
CA VAL A 375 -4.17 -24.86 -1.55
C VAL A 375 -5.59 -25.07 -2.05
N LEU A 376 -6.59 -24.91 -1.19
CA LEU A 376 -8.01 -25.12 -1.53
C LEU A 376 -8.51 -24.09 -2.56
N PHE A 377 -8.07 -22.83 -2.47
CA PHE A 377 -8.42 -21.82 -3.46
C PHE A 377 -7.97 -22.23 -4.87
N TRP A 378 -6.69 -22.58 -5.03
CA TRP A 378 -6.14 -22.97 -6.33
C TRP A 378 -6.70 -24.27 -6.85
N LEU A 379 -6.94 -25.26 -5.96
CA LEU A 379 -7.59 -26.52 -6.30
C LEU A 379 -9.03 -26.31 -6.77
N SER A 380 -9.81 -25.49 -6.06
CA SER A 380 -11.19 -25.15 -6.44
C SER A 380 -11.24 -24.48 -7.81
N LEU A 381 -10.35 -23.51 -8.07
CA LEU A 381 -10.24 -22.91 -9.41
C LEU A 381 -9.87 -23.93 -10.49
N ALA A 382 -8.94 -24.84 -10.21
CA ALA A 382 -8.56 -25.90 -11.13
C ALA A 382 -9.77 -26.77 -11.49
N VAL A 383 -10.55 -27.18 -10.50
CA VAL A 383 -11.78 -27.99 -10.71
C VAL A 383 -12.82 -27.22 -11.52
N LEU A 384 -13.12 -25.97 -11.14
CA LEU A 384 -14.13 -25.14 -11.82
C LEU A 384 -13.77 -24.84 -13.27
N VAL A 385 -12.50 -24.49 -13.54
CA VAL A 385 -12.02 -24.24 -14.90
C VAL A 385 -12.00 -25.51 -15.72
N THR A 386 -11.58 -26.64 -15.14
CA THR A 386 -11.57 -27.94 -15.83
C THR A 386 -12.99 -28.39 -16.16
N ALA A 387 -13.91 -28.35 -15.22
CA ALA A 387 -15.32 -28.69 -15.44
C ALA A 387 -15.95 -27.82 -16.55
N ASN A 388 -15.69 -26.50 -16.51
CA ASN A 388 -16.17 -25.60 -17.55
C ASN A 388 -15.51 -25.89 -18.93
N ALA A 389 -14.22 -26.24 -18.97
CA ALA A 389 -13.53 -26.60 -20.21
C ALA A 389 -14.06 -27.90 -20.80
N LEU A 390 -14.37 -28.91 -19.97
CA LEU A 390 -15.03 -30.14 -20.40
C LEU A 390 -16.44 -29.90 -20.95
N TYR A 391 -17.21 -29.02 -20.26
CA TYR A 391 -18.53 -28.64 -20.77
C TYR A 391 -18.43 -27.94 -22.14
N GLU A 392 -17.49 -26.97 -22.28
CA GLU A 392 -17.25 -26.30 -23.58
C GLU A 392 -16.78 -27.28 -24.67
N ALA A 393 -15.96 -28.29 -24.34
CA ALA A 393 -15.50 -29.31 -25.28
C ALA A 393 -16.65 -30.19 -25.76
N LYS A 394 -17.60 -30.57 -24.87
CA LYS A 394 -18.74 -31.42 -25.22
C LYS A 394 -19.84 -30.69 -25.99
N HIS A 395 -20.13 -29.44 -25.68
CA HIS A 395 -21.26 -28.66 -26.23
C HIS A 395 -20.86 -27.70 -27.34
N GLY A 396 -19.58 -27.60 -27.65
CA GLY A 396 -19.04 -26.65 -28.61
C GLY A 396 -19.03 -25.19 -28.09
N ARG A 397 -18.12 -24.40 -28.59
CA ARG A 397 -18.01 -23.00 -28.26
C ARG A 397 -18.80 -22.16 -29.26
N LYS A 398 -19.94 -21.62 -28.88
CA LYS A 398 -20.70 -20.66 -29.71
C LYS A 398 -19.90 -19.37 -29.90
N ARG A 399 -18.98 -19.35 -30.85
CA ARG A 399 -18.33 -18.12 -31.35
C ARG A 399 -19.07 -17.68 -32.60
N SER A 400 -19.84 -16.62 -32.54
CA SER A 400 -20.28 -15.89 -33.71
C SER A 400 -19.10 -15.14 -34.31
N LEU A 401 -18.78 -15.38 -35.56
CA LEU A 401 -17.78 -14.63 -36.33
C LEU A 401 -18.27 -13.20 -36.64
N VAL A 402 -19.58 -12.98 -36.61
CA VAL A 402 -20.23 -11.67 -36.83
C VAL A 402 -20.79 -11.19 -35.52
N LYS A 403 -20.39 -9.99 -35.06
CA LYS A 403 -20.99 -9.31 -33.91
C LYS A 403 -22.41 -8.86 -34.27
N ARG A 404 -23.39 -9.72 -33.96
CA ARG A 404 -24.81 -9.33 -33.94
C ARG A 404 -25.09 -8.61 -32.63
N ALA A 405 -25.95 -7.58 -32.69
CA ALA A 405 -26.46 -6.95 -31.47
C ALA A 405 -27.13 -8.00 -30.59
N ALA A 406 -26.69 -8.09 -29.33
CA ALA A 406 -27.23 -9.06 -28.39
C ALA A 406 -28.69 -8.74 -28.05
N THR A 407 -29.54 -9.75 -28.04
CA THR A 407 -30.94 -9.62 -27.60
C THR A 407 -31.00 -9.43 -26.08
N LEU A 408 -32.09 -8.88 -25.56
CA LEU A 408 -32.30 -8.71 -24.12
C LEU A 408 -32.19 -10.04 -23.36
N GLY A 409 -32.72 -11.15 -23.95
CA GLY A 409 -32.59 -12.49 -23.37
C GLY A 409 -31.16 -13.00 -23.31
N GLU A 410 -30.34 -12.70 -24.33
CA GLU A 410 -28.90 -13.03 -24.33
C GLU A 410 -28.14 -12.21 -23.29
N ILE A 411 -28.47 -10.91 -23.14
CA ILE A 411 -27.90 -10.03 -22.11
C ILE A 411 -28.26 -10.55 -20.71
N ALA A 412 -29.54 -10.90 -20.47
CA ALA A 412 -29.98 -11.47 -19.20
C ALA A 412 -29.25 -12.78 -18.85
N SER A 413 -29.11 -13.69 -19.83
CA SER A 413 -28.37 -14.95 -19.64
C SER A 413 -26.88 -14.72 -19.32
N LYS A 414 -26.22 -13.76 -20.01
CA LYS A 414 -24.84 -13.37 -19.73
C LYS A 414 -24.70 -12.74 -18.35
N THR A 415 -25.65 -11.88 -17.96
CA THR A 415 -25.71 -11.25 -16.65
C THR A 415 -25.79 -12.29 -15.52
N LEU A 416 -26.71 -13.25 -15.62
CA LEU A 416 -26.85 -14.30 -14.60
C LEU A 416 -25.60 -15.15 -14.47
N ARG A 417 -24.95 -15.51 -15.61
CA ARG A 417 -23.67 -16.24 -15.56
C ARG A 417 -22.56 -15.43 -14.92
N ALA A 418 -22.42 -14.15 -15.29
CA ALA A 418 -21.40 -13.28 -14.71
C ALA A 418 -21.64 -13.05 -13.21
N ALA A 419 -22.91 -12.87 -12.80
CA ALA A 419 -23.28 -12.76 -11.39
C ALA A 419 -22.95 -14.04 -10.60
N GLY A 420 -23.25 -15.22 -11.18
CA GLY A 420 -22.87 -16.49 -10.56
C GLY A 420 -21.36 -16.66 -10.37
N ILE A 421 -20.55 -16.30 -11.38
CA ILE A 421 -19.09 -16.32 -11.28
C ILE A 421 -18.62 -15.33 -10.22
N PHE A 422 -19.18 -14.10 -10.18
CA PHE A 422 -18.84 -13.10 -9.17
C PHE A 422 -19.09 -13.63 -7.75
N VAL A 423 -20.27 -14.23 -7.50
CA VAL A 423 -20.60 -14.79 -6.18
C VAL A 423 -19.64 -15.92 -5.80
N VAL A 424 -19.37 -16.86 -6.71
CA VAL A 424 -18.42 -17.95 -6.42
C VAL A 424 -17.02 -17.40 -6.14
N MET A 425 -16.58 -16.42 -6.92
CA MET A 425 -15.25 -15.81 -6.72
C MET A 425 -15.17 -15.04 -5.40
N THR A 426 -16.21 -14.34 -4.97
CA THR A 426 -16.22 -13.64 -3.67
C THR A 426 -16.14 -14.61 -2.50
N ILE A 427 -16.83 -15.75 -2.59
CA ILE A 427 -16.76 -16.82 -1.59
C ILE A 427 -15.36 -17.43 -1.53
N LEU A 428 -14.80 -17.84 -2.67
CA LEU A 428 -13.46 -18.42 -2.73
C LEU A 428 -12.39 -17.43 -2.28
N TRP A 429 -12.55 -16.15 -2.63
CA TRP A 429 -11.62 -15.10 -2.22
C TRP A 429 -11.67 -14.86 -0.71
N SER A 430 -12.84 -14.84 -0.10
CA SER A 430 -12.99 -14.69 1.35
C SER A 430 -12.35 -15.86 2.12
N MET A 431 -12.46 -17.08 1.60
CA MET A 431 -11.74 -18.24 2.13
C MET A 431 -10.22 -18.08 2.00
N TRP A 432 -9.75 -17.65 0.83
CA TRP A 432 -8.32 -17.52 0.53
C TRP A 432 -7.60 -16.49 1.42
N ILE A 433 -8.27 -15.37 1.74
CA ILE A 433 -7.71 -14.32 2.61
C ILE A 433 -7.85 -14.61 4.09
N SER A 434 -8.55 -15.66 4.49
CA SER A 434 -8.70 -16.06 5.90
C SER A 434 -7.42 -16.74 6.37
N PRO A 435 -6.95 -16.46 7.61
CA PRO A 435 -5.73 -17.07 8.15
C PRO A 435 -5.80 -18.58 8.20
N THR A 436 -6.94 -19.13 8.65
CA THR A 436 -7.22 -20.58 8.70
C THR A 436 -8.63 -20.88 8.20
N LEU A 437 -8.91 -22.14 7.88
CA LEU A 437 -10.28 -22.58 7.58
C LEU A 437 -11.21 -22.43 8.77
N ALA A 438 -10.72 -22.64 9.98
CA ALA A 438 -11.52 -22.46 11.20
C ALA A 438 -11.98 -20.99 11.33
N ASP A 439 -11.11 -20.02 11.07
CA ASP A 439 -11.46 -18.60 11.07
C ASP A 439 -12.50 -18.28 9.99
N TRP A 440 -12.38 -18.88 8.81
CA TRP A 440 -13.37 -18.70 7.74
C TRP A 440 -14.73 -19.29 8.10
N PHE A 441 -14.78 -20.49 8.70
CA PHE A 441 -16.03 -21.07 9.17
C PHE A 441 -16.62 -20.27 10.34
N ALA A 442 -15.80 -19.76 11.25
CA ALA A 442 -16.24 -18.87 12.32
C ALA A 442 -16.86 -17.58 11.77
N LEU A 443 -16.25 -17.00 10.73
CA LEU A 443 -16.80 -15.84 10.00
C LEU A 443 -18.19 -16.16 9.39
N LEU A 444 -18.36 -17.31 8.77
CA LEU A 444 -19.67 -17.72 8.22
C LEU A 444 -20.70 -17.95 9.32
N ALA A 445 -20.29 -18.54 10.44
CA ALA A 445 -21.16 -18.83 11.58
C ALA A 445 -21.56 -17.56 12.35
N SER A 446 -20.73 -16.51 12.37
CA SER A 446 -21.06 -15.23 13.01
C SER A 446 -22.15 -14.45 12.27
N ALA A 447 -22.35 -14.75 10.97
CA ALA A 447 -23.36 -14.09 10.17
C ALA A 447 -24.74 -14.72 10.39
N ASN A 448 -25.71 -13.93 10.84
CA ASN A 448 -27.11 -14.34 10.88
C ASN A 448 -27.71 -14.23 9.47
N VAL A 449 -27.56 -15.32 8.68
CA VAL A 449 -27.99 -15.34 7.28
C VAL A 449 -29.48 -15.63 7.20
N THR A 450 -30.24 -14.67 6.65
CA THR A 450 -31.68 -14.83 6.39
C THR A 450 -31.97 -14.92 4.89
N LEU A 451 -32.93 -15.78 4.51
CA LEU A 451 -33.30 -16.00 3.11
C LEU A 451 -33.75 -14.71 2.40
N PRO A 452 -34.60 -13.83 3.00
CA PRO A 452 -34.99 -12.58 2.35
C PRO A 452 -33.80 -11.64 2.08
N ALA A 453 -32.88 -11.49 3.04
CA ALA A 453 -31.68 -10.66 2.87
C ALA A 453 -30.73 -11.24 1.82
N LEU A 454 -30.58 -12.57 1.77
CA LEU A 454 -29.79 -13.24 0.75
C LEU A 454 -30.35 -12.99 -0.65
N LEU A 455 -31.68 -13.17 -0.85
CA LEU A 455 -32.34 -12.90 -2.15
C LEU A 455 -32.21 -11.44 -2.56
N LYS A 456 -32.40 -10.50 -1.61
CA LYS A 456 -32.21 -9.06 -1.87
C LYS A 456 -30.75 -8.78 -2.34
N THR A 457 -29.78 -9.33 -1.67
CA THR A 457 -28.35 -9.16 -2.00
C THR A 457 -28.02 -9.72 -3.39
N LEU A 458 -28.50 -10.94 -3.69
CA LEU A 458 -28.31 -11.55 -5.02
C LEU A 458 -28.99 -10.73 -6.12
N LEU A 459 -30.18 -10.18 -5.87
CA LEU A 459 -30.88 -9.27 -6.81
C LEU A 459 -30.05 -7.99 -7.07
N LEU A 460 -29.46 -7.39 -6.04
CA LEU A 460 -28.60 -6.21 -6.17
C LEU A 460 -27.35 -6.52 -7.00
N VAL A 461 -26.71 -7.67 -6.77
CA VAL A 461 -25.54 -8.12 -7.57
C VAL A 461 -25.94 -8.31 -9.03
N VAL A 462 -27.06 -8.99 -9.30
CA VAL A 462 -27.57 -9.19 -10.67
C VAL A 462 -27.91 -7.87 -11.33
N ALA A 463 -28.57 -6.95 -10.62
CA ALA A 463 -28.91 -5.62 -11.15
C ALA A 463 -27.65 -4.80 -11.48
N ALA A 464 -26.67 -4.75 -10.59
CA ALA A 464 -25.42 -4.03 -10.80
C ALA A 464 -24.63 -4.58 -12.01
N ILE A 465 -24.42 -5.90 -12.06
CA ILE A 465 -23.75 -6.55 -13.20
C ILE A 465 -24.57 -6.41 -14.48
N GLY A 466 -25.91 -6.49 -14.39
CA GLY A 466 -26.81 -6.31 -15.52
C GLY A 466 -26.74 -4.91 -16.11
N ALA A 467 -26.69 -3.87 -15.30
CA ALA A 467 -26.52 -2.50 -15.77
C ALA A 467 -25.20 -2.33 -16.56
N VAL A 468 -24.10 -2.84 -16.01
CA VAL A 468 -22.78 -2.79 -16.68
C VAL A 468 -22.79 -3.64 -17.95
N MET A 469 -23.39 -4.83 -17.94
CA MET A 469 -23.51 -5.72 -19.10
C MET A 469 -24.35 -5.09 -20.20
N LEU A 470 -25.44 -4.40 -19.85
CA LEU A 470 -26.30 -3.70 -20.80
C LEU A 470 -25.53 -2.58 -21.52
N VAL A 471 -24.80 -1.76 -20.76
CA VAL A 471 -23.94 -0.71 -21.33
C VAL A 471 -22.88 -1.34 -22.24
N TYR A 472 -22.23 -2.40 -21.79
CA TYR A 472 -21.15 -3.06 -22.54
C TYR A 472 -21.65 -3.67 -23.87
N GLU A 473 -22.78 -4.34 -23.89
CA GLU A 473 -23.34 -5.01 -25.08
C GLU A 473 -24.00 -4.03 -26.04
N LYS A 474 -24.59 -2.96 -25.55
CA LYS A 474 -25.21 -1.91 -26.38
C LYS A 474 -24.23 -0.83 -26.85
N TRP A 475 -23.02 -0.77 -26.25
CA TRP A 475 -22.00 0.17 -26.72
C TRP A 475 -21.64 -0.13 -28.17
N PRO A 476 -21.63 0.88 -29.05
CA PRO A 476 -21.42 0.64 -30.48
C PRO A 476 -20.13 -0.14 -30.72
N ALA A 477 -20.22 -1.12 -31.60
CA ALA A 477 -19.09 -1.94 -32.00
C ALA A 477 -17.91 -1.05 -32.42
N ARG A 478 -16.72 -1.38 -31.97
CA ARG A 478 -15.52 -0.65 -32.39
C ARG A 478 -15.46 -0.59 -33.90
N PRO A 479 -15.18 0.57 -34.51
CA PRO A 479 -15.03 0.67 -35.95
C PRO A 479 -13.98 -0.33 -36.43
N THR A 480 -14.28 -1.04 -37.54
CA THR A 480 -13.37 -2.04 -38.15
C THR A 480 -12.08 -1.40 -38.65
N ALA A 481 -12.13 -0.14 -39.07
CA ALA A 481 -10.95 0.66 -39.40
C ALA A 481 -10.49 1.45 -38.15
N PRO A 482 -9.16 1.51 -37.91
CA PRO A 482 -8.64 2.31 -36.83
C PRO A 482 -9.01 3.78 -37.04
N PRO A 483 -9.61 4.46 -36.02
CA PRO A 483 -9.99 5.88 -36.15
C PRO A 483 -8.76 6.76 -36.39
N ALA A 484 -8.96 7.90 -37.06
CA ALA A 484 -7.92 8.92 -37.19
C ALA A 484 -7.41 9.34 -35.79
N PHE A 485 -6.14 9.72 -35.68
CA PHE A 485 -5.47 10.02 -34.41
C PHE A 485 -6.32 10.91 -33.48
N PHE A 486 -6.83 12.03 -33.99
CA PHE A 486 -7.60 12.98 -33.19
C PHE A 486 -8.91 12.41 -32.65
N ARG A 487 -9.62 11.56 -33.42
CA ARG A 487 -10.84 10.87 -32.94
C ARG A 487 -10.55 9.90 -31.79
N PHE A 488 -9.32 9.43 -31.69
CA PHE A 488 -8.87 8.53 -30.62
C PHE A 488 -8.27 9.29 -29.44
N ALA A 489 -7.52 10.37 -29.70
CA ALA A 489 -6.81 11.14 -28.68
C ALA A 489 -7.73 12.10 -27.89
N LEU A 490 -8.62 12.82 -28.57
CA LEU A 490 -9.45 13.87 -27.93
C LEU A 490 -10.36 13.36 -26.78
N PRO A 491 -11.06 12.23 -26.89
CA PRO A 491 -11.85 11.73 -25.76
C PRO A 491 -10.98 11.37 -24.54
N THR A 492 -9.79 10.80 -24.76
CA THR A 492 -8.86 10.46 -23.68
C THR A 492 -8.27 11.74 -23.06
N ALA A 493 -7.88 12.72 -23.88
CA ALA A 493 -7.40 14.01 -23.41
C ALA A 493 -8.45 14.75 -22.58
N GLY A 494 -9.70 14.81 -23.09
CA GLY A 494 -10.81 15.42 -22.36
C GLY A 494 -11.07 14.76 -21.01
N ALA A 495 -11.03 13.41 -20.95
CA ALA A 495 -11.20 12.67 -19.71
C ALA A 495 -10.06 12.93 -18.71
N ILE A 496 -8.80 12.99 -19.18
CA ILE A 496 -7.62 13.30 -18.33
C ILE A 496 -7.72 14.74 -17.79
N VAL A 497 -8.07 15.69 -18.65
CA VAL A 497 -8.23 17.10 -18.27
C VAL A 497 -9.37 17.25 -17.25
N LEU A 498 -10.52 16.60 -17.48
CA LEU A 498 -11.62 16.59 -16.53
C LEU A 498 -11.18 16.03 -15.19
N LEU A 499 -10.50 14.89 -15.17
CA LEU A 499 -9.98 14.27 -13.94
C LEU A 499 -8.99 15.20 -13.22
N TYR A 500 -8.10 15.87 -13.96
CA TYR A 500 -7.17 16.83 -13.39
C TYR A 500 -7.89 18.00 -12.68
N PHE A 501 -8.91 18.58 -13.33
CA PHE A 501 -9.71 19.66 -12.72
C PHE A 501 -10.52 19.17 -11.52
N LEU A 502 -11.11 17.98 -11.57
CA LEU A 502 -11.81 17.38 -10.43
C LEU A 502 -10.88 17.20 -9.20
N MET A 503 -9.60 16.97 -9.43
CA MET A 503 -8.61 16.86 -8.35
C MET A 503 -8.14 18.23 -7.82
N GLN A 504 -8.53 19.38 -8.40
CA GLN A 504 -8.18 20.70 -7.86
C GLN A 504 -9.14 21.11 -6.74
N PRO A 505 -8.64 21.62 -5.59
CA PRO A 505 -9.49 21.98 -4.45
C PRO A 505 -10.59 23.00 -4.80
N GLU A 506 -10.24 24.01 -5.61
CA GLU A 506 -11.14 25.08 -6.01
C GLU A 506 -12.32 24.57 -6.83
N PHE A 507 -12.08 23.57 -7.69
CA PHE A 507 -13.13 22.98 -8.51
C PHE A 507 -13.96 21.99 -7.69
N ALA A 508 -13.31 21.16 -6.88
CA ALA A 508 -13.98 20.21 -6.01
C ALA A 508 -14.97 20.89 -5.06
N PHE A 509 -14.59 22.06 -4.50
CA PHE A 509 -15.43 22.86 -3.61
C PHE A 509 -16.75 23.27 -4.28
N ARG A 510 -16.75 23.60 -5.58
CA ARG A 510 -17.95 23.97 -6.33
C ARG A 510 -18.95 22.82 -6.52
N LEU A 511 -18.52 21.57 -6.35
CA LEU A 511 -19.36 20.38 -6.47
C LEU A 511 -20.09 20.03 -5.16
N GLY A 512 -19.94 20.84 -4.11
CA GLY A 512 -20.55 20.65 -2.80
C GLY A 512 -19.61 19.99 -1.78
N ALA A 513 -19.92 20.19 -0.50
CA ALA A 513 -19.05 19.78 0.63
C ALA A 513 -18.76 18.27 0.67
N GLN A 514 -19.75 17.42 0.42
CA GLN A 514 -19.57 15.96 0.43
C GLN A 514 -18.63 15.49 -0.69
N THR A 515 -18.79 16.02 -1.90
CA THR A 515 -17.92 15.68 -3.05
C THR A 515 -16.52 16.20 -2.84
N SER A 516 -16.36 17.41 -2.30
CA SER A 516 -15.07 17.98 -1.94
C SER A 516 -14.35 17.15 -0.88
N GLY A 517 -15.06 16.69 0.15
CA GLY A 517 -14.54 15.79 1.16
C GLY A 517 -14.05 14.45 0.59
N LEU A 518 -14.88 13.83 -0.26
CA LEU A 518 -14.50 12.59 -0.95
C LEU A 518 -13.24 12.76 -1.81
N ILE A 519 -13.16 13.83 -2.61
CA ILE A 519 -11.99 14.09 -3.45
C ILE A 519 -10.75 14.36 -2.58
N ALA A 520 -10.89 15.09 -1.48
CA ALA A 520 -9.80 15.32 -0.54
C ALA A 520 -9.28 14.00 0.04
N ASP A 521 -10.16 13.08 0.43
CA ASP A 521 -9.80 11.76 0.92
C ASP A 521 -9.12 10.90 -0.15
N LEU A 522 -9.61 10.91 -1.37
CA LEU A 522 -8.99 10.19 -2.48
C LEU A 522 -7.61 10.73 -2.86
N LYS A 523 -7.28 11.97 -2.52
CA LYS A 523 -5.94 12.56 -2.69
C LYS A 523 -4.97 12.14 -1.60
N THR A 524 -5.44 11.77 -0.43
CA THR A 524 -4.58 11.34 0.68
C THR A 524 -4.20 9.86 0.54
N ASN A 525 -2.93 9.54 0.79
CA ASN A 525 -2.49 8.16 0.92
C ASN A 525 -2.53 7.76 2.39
N ARG A 526 -3.74 7.55 2.92
CA ARG A 526 -3.97 7.11 4.29
C ARG A 526 -4.21 5.60 4.34
N LEU A 527 -3.92 5.02 5.47
CA LEU A 527 -4.36 3.67 5.78
C LEU A 527 -5.87 3.70 6.09
N ASN A 528 -6.57 2.61 5.81
CA ASN A 528 -7.92 2.45 6.35
C ASN A 528 -7.84 2.00 7.82
N ASP A 529 -8.97 2.07 8.52
CA ASP A 529 -9.06 1.70 9.94
C ASP A 529 -8.54 0.30 10.27
N ARG A 530 -8.70 -0.64 9.33
CA ARG A 530 -8.20 -2.01 9.46
C ARG A 530 -6.68 -2.09 9.24
N GLU A 531 -6.16 -1.38 8.25
CA GLU A 531 -4.72 -1.33 7.98
C GLU A 531 -3.98 -0.63 9.13
N GLU A 532 -4.56 0.42 9.69
CA GLU A 532 -4.05 1.09 10.90
C GLU A 532 -4.04 0.14 12.10
N ALA A 533 -5.15 -0.55 12.35
CA ALA A 533 -5.23 -1.54 13.40
C ALA A 533 -4.24 -2.71 13.23
N LEU A 534 -3.95 -3.12 11.98
CA LEU A 534 -2.95 -4.15 11.68
C LEU A 534 -1.52 -3.67 11.88
N LEU A 535 -1.22 -2.39 11.58
CA LEU A 535 0.09 -1.79 11.87
C LEU A 535 0.33 -1.61 13.37
N GLU A 536 -0.72 -1.27 14.12
CA GLU A 536 -0.66 -1.15 15.58
C GLU A 536 -0.43 -2.49 16.30
N ARG A 537 -0.86 -3.61 15.69
CA ARG A 537 -0.69 -4.97 16.24
C ARG A 537 0.74 -5.52 16.23
N GLY A 538 1.70 -4.74 15.75
CA GLY A 538 3.09 -5.16 15.72
C GLY A 538 3.45 -6.10 14.57
N TYR A 539 4.72 -6.08 14.23
CA TYR A 539 5.38 -6.65 13.07
C TYR A 539 5.17 -8.17 12.84
N TYR A 540 4.86 -8.94 13.85
CA TYR A 540 4.83 -10.42 13.80
C TYR A 540 3.53 -11.03 13.26
N GLU A 541 2.37 -10.42 13.43
CA GLU A 541 1.10 -10.90 12.85
C GLU A 541 0.90 -10.47 11.39
N GLN A 542 1.66 -9.49 10.93
CA GLN A 542 1.63 -8.95 9.57
C GLN A 542 2.08 -9.96 8.50
N LEU A 543 2.82 -10.98 8.87
CA LEU A 543 3.42 -11.94 7.94
C LEU A 543 2.39 -12.85 7.22
N ASN A 544 1.17 -12.95 7.70
CA ASN A 544 0.18 -13.91 7.20
C ASN A 544 -0.98 -13.29 6.40
N ASN A 545 -1.05 -11.97 6.21
CA ASN A 545 -2.21 -11.33 5.59
C ASN A 545 -1.90 -10.65 4.24
N VAL A 546 -2.61 -11.01 3.17
CA VAL A 546 -2.41 -10.50 1.80
C VAL A 546 -2.65 -8.98 1.70
N ASN A 547 -3.49 -8.40 2.56
CA ASN A 547 -3.80 -6.97 2.58
C ASN A 547 -2.65 -6.10 3.14
N VAL A 548 -1.79 -6.67 3.97
CA VAL A 548 -0.58 -6.01 4.50
C VAL A 548 0.52 -5.84 3.45
N PHE A 549 0.44 -6.57 2.35
CA PHE A 549 1.36 -6.49 1.21
C PHE A 549 1.60 -5.05 0.71
N ASN A 550 0.60 -4.19 0.76
CA ASN A 550 0.66 -2.82 0.27
C ASN A 550 1.55 -1.93 1.13
N THR A 551 1.48 -2.12 2.44
CA THR A 551 2.30 -1.37 3.42
C THR A 551 3.74 -1.86 3.39
N GLN A 552 3.96 -3.18 3.30
CA GLN A 552 5.30 -3.77 3.21
C GLN A 552 6.05 -3.39 1.93
N LEU A 553 5.36 -3.22 0.79
CA LEU A 553 5.99 -2.69 -0.41
C LEU A 553 6.42 -1.23 -0.23
N GLY A 554 5.61 -0.41 0.43
CA GLY A 554 5.99 0.95 0.82
C GLY A 554 7.25 0.95 1.69
N GLU A 555 7.31 0.09 2.70
CA GLU A 555 8.47 -0.07 3.60
C GLU A 555 9.72 -0.58 2.86
N LEU A 556 9.59 -1.56 1.97
CA LEU A 556 10.70 -2.07 1.16
C LEU A 556 11.29 -1.02 0.23
N TYR A 557 10.43 -0.22 -0.43
CA TYR A 557 10.90 0.86 -1.31
C TYR A 557 11.37 2.10 -0.56
N ALA A 558 10.89 2.28 0.67
CA ALA A 558 11.32 3.36 1.54
C ALA A 558 12.69 3.10 2.16
N GLN A 559 13.25 1.88 2.03
CA GLN A 559 14.54 1.48 2.58
C GLN A 559 14.63 1.76 4.10
N LYS A 560 13.62 1.30 4.87
CA LYS A 560 13.66 1.42 6.33
C LYS A 560 14.98 0.84 6.86
N PRO A 561 15.81 1.62 7.55
CA PRO A 561 17.07 1.15 8.10
C PRO A 561 16.84 0.05 9.15
N ASP A 562 17.77 -0.91 9.26
CA ASP A 562 17.68 -2.00 10.25
C ASP A 562 17.78 -1.48 11.71
N ASN A 563 18.39 -0.31 11.92
CA ASN A 563 18.47 0.39 13.21
C ASN A 563 17.20 1.21 13.55
N TRP A 564 16.22 1.30 12.66
CA TRP A 564 14.96 1.98 12.92
C TRP A 564 14.04 1.11 13.78
N LYS A 565 14.36 1.04 15.08
CA LYS A 565 13.70 0.20 16.06
C LYS A 565 12.85 1.03 17.02
N PRO A 566 11.69 0.52 17.49
CA PRO A 566 10.95 1.15 18.57
C PRO A 566 11.79 1.13 19.87
N VAL A 567 11.55 2.07 20.77
CA VAL A 567 12.34 2.22 22.00
C VAL A 567 12.42 0.94 22.83
N MET A 568 11.35 0.16 22.87
CA MET A 568 11.28 -1.11 23.61
C MET A 568 12.25 -2.20 23.11
N GLU A 569 12.76 -2.07 21.89
CA GLU A 569 13.72 -2.99 21.28
C GLU A 569 15.15 -2.45 21.37
N THR A 570 15.35 -1.32 22.04
CA THR A 570 16.66 -0.69 22.24
C THR A 570 17.17 -0.91 23.66
N ASP A 571 18.43 -0.60 23.89
CA ASP A 571 19.09 -0.57 25.20
C ASP A 571 18.74 0.66 26.06
N ALA A 572 17.83 1.52 25.58
CA ALA A 572 17.33 2.67 26.33
C ALA A 572 16.30 2.31 27.41
N VAL A 573 15.84 1.07 27.45
CA VAL A 573 14.80 0.60 28.37
C VAL A 573 15.27 -0.55 29.25
N ARG A 574 14.70 -0.63 30.45
CA ARG A 574 14.72 -1.81 31.32
C ARG A 574 13.36 -2.48 31.27
N HIS A 575 13.30 -3.76 30.86
CA HIS A 575 12.09 -4.54 30.90
C HIS A 575 11.70 -4.90 32.32
N THR A 576 10.40 -4.74 32.63
CA THR A 576 9.79 -5.15 33.89
C THR A 576 8.79 -6.26 33.64
N HIS A 577 8.48 -7.08 34.67
CA HIS A 577 7.51 -8.17 34.61
C HIS A 577 6.18 -7.79 35.25
N ASP A 578 5.85 -6.50 35.21
CA ASP A 578 4.66 -5.90 35.80
C ASP A 578 3.82 -5.15 34.78
N LEU A 579 2.85 -4.38 35.24
CA LEU A 579 1.97 -3.52 34.47
C LEU A 579 2.73 -2.54 33.55
N MET A 580 3.96 -2.13 33.91
CA MET A 580 4.71 -1.15 33.09
C MET A 580 5.34 -1.77 31.85
N LYS A 581 5.65 -3.07 31.87
CA LYS A 581 6.37 -3.85 30.86
C LYS A 581 7.82 -3.40 30.65
N TYR A 582 8.09 -2.13 30.66
CA TYR A 582 9.43 -1.53 30.56
C TYR A 582 9.41 -0.07 31.05
N GLU A 583 10.59 0.43 31.42
CA GLU A 583 10.82 1.81 31.82
C GLU A 583 12.06 2.36 31.11
N LEU A 584 12.13 3.68 30.88
CA LEU A 584 13.32 4.32 30.38
C LEU A 584 14.45 4.26 31.43
N LEU A 585 15.66 3.95 30.99
CA LEU A 585 16.84 3.95 31.86
C LEU A 585 17.22 5.38 32.25
N PRO A 586 17.54 5.62 33.55
CA PRO A 586 18.11 6.89 34.00
C PRO A 586 19.48 7.17 33.34
N SER A 587 19.72 8.47 33.06
CA SER A 587 21.01 8.97 32.52
C SER A 587 21.49 8.24 31.25
N TYR A 588 20.57 7.70 30.46
CA TYR A 588 20.88 7.05 29.18
C TYR A 588 21.27 8.08 28.11
N LYS A 589 22.21 7.72 27.25
CA LYS A 589 22.61 8.50 26.06
C LYS A 589 22.80 7.55 24.88
N GLY A 590 22.11 7.80 23.79
CA GLY A 590 22.18 6.99 22.58
C GLY A 590 21.44 7.64 21.40
N THR A 591 20.95 6.82 20.49
CA THR A 591 20.14 7.27 19.33
C THR A 591 18.84 6.48 19.29
N LEU A 592 17.75 7.17 18.92
CA LEU A 592 16.44 6.57 18.68
C LEU A 592 15.88 7.11 17.37
N LEU A 593 15.57 6.22 16.41
CA LEU A 593 15.04 6.58 15.08
C LEU A 593 15.93 7.66 14.40
N ASP A 594 17.23 7.44 14.37
CA ASP A 594 18.29 8.30 13.81
C ASP A 594 18.45 9.67 14.49
N ALA A 595 17.74 9.97 15.59
CA ALA A 595 17.92 11.17 16.37
C ALA A 595 18.66 10.91 17.69
N PRO A 596 19.48 11.87 18.21
CA PRO A 596 20.04 11.80 19.55
C PRO A 596 18.91 11.62 20.59
N PHE A 597 19.11 10.69 21.50
CA PHE A 597 18.16 10.38 22.56
C PHE A 597 18.88 10.28 23.89
N ALA A 598 18.48 11.08 24.85
CA ALA A 598 19.02 11.07 26.20
C ALA A 598 17.89 11.14 27.23
N THR A 599 18.14 10.59 28.41
CA THR A 599 17.25 10.72 29.58
C THR A 599 18.03 11.36 30.73
N ASN A 600 17.32 12.09 31.60
CA ASN A 600 17.89 12.67 32.80
C ASN A 600 18.09 11.60 33.91
N ARG A 601 18.58 12.01 35.07
CA ARG A 601 18.79 11.12 36.22
C ARG A 601 17.53 10.39 36.72
N TRP A 602 16.36 10.86 36.32
CA TRP A 602 15.07 10.26 36.67
C TRP A 602 14.52 9.33 35.60
N GLY A 603 15.22 9.15 34.50
CA GLY A 603 14.73 8.35 33.35
C GLY A 603 13.64 9.06 32.56
N MET A 604 13.58 10.40 32.60
CA MET A 604 12.70 11.17 31.71
C MET A 604 13.49 11.71 30.52
N ARG A 605 12.87 11.83 29.38
CA ARG A 605 13.44 12.55 28.25
C ARG A 605 13.24 14.04 28.41
N ASP A 606 14.08 14.60 29.24
CA ASP A 606 14.01 15.99 29.70
C ASP A 606 15.37 16.48 30.21
N ASP A 607 15.50 17.80 30.43
CA ASP A 607 16.58 18.36 31.18
C ASP A 607 16.53 17.87 32.65
N ASP A 608 17.67 17.91 33.36
CA ASP A 608 17.67 17.52 34.77
C ASP A 608 16.85 18.52 35.63
N CYS A 609 16.12 17.98 36.59
CA CYS A 609 15.26 18.73 37.46
C CYS A 609 15.33 18.23 38.92
N GLU A 610 14.94 19.06 39.86
CA GLU A 610 14.74 18.65 41.24
C GLU A 610 13.31 18.14 41.48
N GLN A 611 13.11 17.18 42.38
CA GLN A 611 11.77 16.73 42.78
C GLN A 611 10.93 17.85 43.36
N THR A 612 11.51 18.64 44.23
CA THR A 612 10.80 19.81 44.79
C THR A 612 10.89 20.99 43.83
N PRO A 613 9.75 21.55 43.39
CA PRO A 613 9.75 22.70 42.48
C PRO A 613 10.45 23.91 43.09
N PRO A 614 11.25 24.67 42.30
CA PRO A 614 11.79 25.95 42.71
C PRO A 614 10.69 26.95 43.09
N ALA A 615 11.03 27.97 43.89
CA ALA A 615 10.09 29.03 44.25
C ALA A 615 9.58 29.76 42.99
N ASN A 616 8.32 30.15 42.98
CA ASN A 616 7.64 30.84 41.88
C ASN A 616 7.61 30.04 40.53
N THR A 617 7.61 28.72 40.62
CA THR A 617 7.57 27.83 39.43
C THR A 617 6.20 27.20 39.27
N TYR A 618 5.64 27.27 38.07
CA TYR A 618 4.50 26.45 37.65
C TYR A 618 5.01 25.20 37.00
N ARG A 619 4.72 24.05 37.57
CA ARG A 619 5.18 22.77 37.09
C ARG A 619 4.02 21.99 36.42
N LEU A 620 4.19 21.61 35.15
CA LEU A 620 3.28 20.80 34.40
C LEU A 620 3.92 19.43 34.17
N ALA A 621 3.31 18.37 34.64
CA ALA A 621 3.72 16.99 34.32
C ALA A 621 3.05 16.55 33.01
N LEU A 622 3.83 16.16 31.99
CA LEU A 622 3.36 15.65 30.71
C LEU A 622 3.46 14.13 30.72
N LEU A 623 2.32 13.45 30.51
CA LEU A 623 2.23 12.00 30.41
C LEU A 623 1.64 11.62 29.05
N GLY A 624 2.30 10.74 28.33
CA GLY A 624 1.89 10.35 27.00
C GLY A 624 2.68 9.18 26.45
N GLY A 625 2.61 9.02 25.14
CA GLY A 625 3.28 7.96 24.39
C GLY A 625 4.54 8.44 23.66
N SER A 626 4.76 7.88 22.47
CA SER A 626 5.96 8.14 21.68
C SER A 626 6.03 9.55 21.08
N VAL A 627 4.89 10.18 20.80
CA VAL A 627 4.84 11.55 20.29
C VAL A 627 5.25 12.54 21.38
N GLU A 628 4.71 12.39 22.58
CA GLU A 628 5.01 13.22 23.74
C GLU A 628 6.46 13.01 24.19
N MET A 629 6.94 11.77 24.16
CA MET A 629 8.35 11.47 24.38
C MET A 629 9.26 12.13 23.33
N GLY A 630 8.74 12.48 22.15
CA GLY A 630 9.49 13.08 21.05
C GLY A 630 10.35 12.09 20.29
N SER A 631 9.84 10.89 20.02
CA SER A 631 10.57 9.87 19.27
C SER A 631 11.04 10.38 17.90
N GLY A 632 12.34 10.22 17.59
CA GLY A 632 12.92 10.52 16.27
C GLY A 632 13.20 12.01 15.99
N VAL A 633 13.06 12.91 16.98
CA VAL A 633 13.50 14.32 16.89
C VAL A 633 14.50 14.64 18.00
N VAL A 634 15.32 15.66 17.81
CA VAL A 634 16.22 16.12 18.89
C VAL A 634 15.41 16.76 20.02
N HIS A 635 15.98 16.79 21.24
CA HIS A 635 15.28 17.28 22.43
C HIS A 635 14.72 18.70 22.23
N GLU A 636 15.52 19.59 21.67
CA GLU A 636 15.21 21.01 21.45
C GLU A 636 14.10 21.24 20.40
N GLU A 637 13.76 20.23 19.61
CA GLU A 637 12.69 20.26 18.61
C GLU A 637 11.39 19.60 19.08
N THR A 638 11.38 19.01 20.27
CA THR A 638 10.16 18.45 20.87
C THR A 638 9.15 19.55 21.19
N PHE A 639 7.87 19.28 21.07
CA PHE A 639 6.84 20.27 21.37
C PHE A 639 6.84 20.69 22.84
N ALA A 640 7.19 19.78 23.75
CA ALA A 640 7.29 20.06 25.17
C ALA A 640 8.38 21.14 25.46
N TYR A 641 9.59 20.93 24.93
CA TYR A 641 10.68 21.88 25.03
C TYR A 641 10.33 23.25 24.40
N LEU A 642 9.79 23.24 23.18
CA LEU A 642 9.41 24.46 22.47
C LEU A 642 8.35 25.25 23.22
N LEU A 643 7.36 24.57 23.80
CA LEU A 643 6.31 25.18 24.62
C LEU A 643 6.88 25.78 25.90
N GLU A 644 7.72 25.03 26.64
CA GLU A 644 8.35 25.52 27.87
C GLU A 644 9.18 26.77 27.61
N LYS A 645 10.02 26.79 26.60
CA LYS A 645 10.82 27.94 26.22
C LYS A 645 9.96 29.16 25.86
N ARG A 646 8.82 28.94 25.19
CA ARG A 646 7.89 30.01 24.85
C ARG A 646 7.19 30.58 26.11
N LEU A 647 6.70 29.71 26.99
CA LEU A 647 6.06 30.12 28.23
C LEU A 647 7.02 30.95 29.09
N ASN A 648 8.26 30.47 29.27
CA ASN A 648 9.30 31.15 30.04
C ASN A 648 9.74 32.52 29.46
N ARG A 649 9.66 32.64 28.12
CA ARG A 649 9.95 33.91 27.43
C ARG A 649 8.82 34.93 27.59
N GLU A 650 7.57 34.46 27.52
CA GLU A 650 6.40 35.35 27.42
C GLU A 650 5.70 35.62 28.75
N LEU A 651 5.75 34.70 29.74
CA LEU A 651 5.03 34.78 30.99
C LEU A 651 5.91 35.11 32.23
N VAL A 652 6.85 36.06 32.06
CA VAL A 652 7.73 36.55 33.12
C VAL A 652 6.90 37.34 34.17
N PRO A 653 7.18 37.23 35.48
CA PRO A 653 8.39 36.64 36.11
C PRO A 653 8.22 35.20 36.59
N ARG A 654 7.10 34.51 36.32
CA ARG A 654 6.86 33.12 36.72
C ARG A 654 7.70 32.19 35.88
N GLN A 655 8.36 31.22 36.52
CA GLN A 655 9.04 30.13 35.83
C GLN A 655 8.04 29.01 35.48
N HIS A 656 8.24 28.34 34.35
CA HIS A 656 7.43 27.21 33.90
C HIS A 656 8.34 26.02 33.63
N GLU A 657 8.02 24.88 34.20
CA GLU A 657 8.69 23.61 33.96
C GLU A 657 7.69 22.59 33.37
N ILE A 658 8.01 22.01 32.26
CA ILE A 658 7.22 20.91 31.65
C ILE A 658 8.01 19.61 31.80
N LEU A 659 7.73 18.86 32.87
CA LEU A 659 8.41 17.57 33.11
C LEU A 659 7.83 16.48 32.25
N ASN A 660 8.65 15.93 31.32
CA ASN A 660 8.21 14.96 30.37
C ASN A 660 8.36 13.52 30.88
N PHE A 661 7.30 12.98 31.47
CA PHE A 661 7.21 11.59 31.94
C PHE A 661 6.77 10.60 30.85
N SER A 662 6.60 11.06 29.62
CA SER A 662 6.08 10.22 28.55
C SER A 662 7.05 9.11 28.14
N VAL A 663 6.49 7.92 27.87
CA VAL A 663 7.24 6.75 27.44
C VAL A 663 6.56 6.16 26.20
N ALA A 664 7.32 5.91 25.14
CA ALA A 664 6.75 5.36 23.91
C ALA A 664 5.95 4.08 24.19
N GLY A 665 4.76 3.98 23.62
CA GLY A 665 3.87 2.82 23.80
C GLY A 665 3.03 2.79 25.05
N TYR A 666 3.16 3.77 25.95
CA TYR A 666 2.32 3.86 27.14
C TYR A 666 0.90 4.33 26.80
N HIS A 667 -0.06 3.69 27.44
CA HIS A 667 -1.51 3.97 27.37
C HIS A 667 -1.99 4.48 28.72
N ILE A 668 -3.24 4.91 28.78
CA ILE A 668 -3.80 5.53 29.99
C ILE A 668 -3.62 4.70 31.27
N ILE A 669 -3.64 3.37 31.20
CA ILE A 669 -3.43 2.51 32.39
C ILE A 669 -1.99 2.63 32.91
N GLN A 670 -1.00 2.63 32.02
CA GLN A 670 0.41 2.82 32.38
C GLN A 670 0.69 4.27 32.80
N GLN A 671 0.06 5.23 32.12
CA GLN A 671 0.16 6.65 32.50
C GLN A 671 -0.42 6.87 33.93
N LEU A 672 -1.55 6.25 34.27
CA LEU A 672 -2.13 6.28 35.60
C LEU A 672 -1.17 5.66 36.63
N ALA A 673 -0.63 4.48 36.37
CA ALA A 673 0.31 3.83 37.27
C ALA A 673 1.59 4.64 37.45
N LEU A 674 2.14 5.21 36.38
CA LEU A 674 3.29 6.11 36.42
C LEU A 674 2.99 7.38 37.22
N PHE A 675 1.79 7.95 37.07
CA PHE A 675 1.33 9.12 37.79
C PHE A 675 1.28 8.82 39.31
N GLU A 676 0.65 7.74 39.72
CA GLU A 676 0.51 7.34 41.12
C GLU A 676 1.85 7.01 41.79
N ASN A 677 2.76 6.30 41.04
CA ASN A 677 4.00 5.75 41.62
C ASN A 677 5.22 6.69 41.54
N LYS A 678 5.21 7.68 40.64
CA LYS A 678 6.40 8.51 40.40
C LYS A 678 6.08 9.98 40.26
N VAL A 679 5.09 10.40 39.47
CA VAL A 679 4.85 11.81 39.12
C VAL A 679 4.44 12.63 40.33
N LEU A 680 3.68 12.05 41.28
CA LEU A 680 3.22 12.73 42.49
C LEU A 680 4.36 13.23 43.36
N ASP A 681 5.53 12.57 43.34
CA ASP A 681 6.71 12.99 44.11
C ASP A 681 7.30 14.31 43.61
N PHE A 682 7.04 14.67 42.35
CA PHE A 682 7.53 15.92 41.74
C PHE A 682 6.62 17.13 41.99
N ARG A 683 5.51 16.97 42.71
CA ARG A 683 4.56 18.02 43.15
C ARG A 683 4.14 18.95 42.00
N PRO A 684 3.61 18.46 40.88
CA PRO A 684 3.17 19.32 39.79
C PRO A 684 1.93 20.13 40.17
N ASN A 685 1.79 21.36 39.60
CA ASN A 685 0.58 22.16 39.71
C ASN A 685 -0.54 21.60 38.80
N ALA A 686 -0.15 21.05 37.65
CA ALA A 686 -1.07 20.41 36.70
C ALA A 686 -0.44 19.16 36.10
N ALA A 687 -1.27 18.22 35.69
CA ALA A 687 -0.87 17.01 34.98
C ALA A 687 -1.62 16.92 33.65
N LEU A 688 -0.88 16.91 32.53
CA LEU A 688 -1.38 16.82 31.15
C LEU A 688 -1.26 15.39 30.65
N PHE A 689 -2.38 14.73 30.50
CA PHE A 689 -2.50 13.38 29.97
C PHE A 689 -2.79 13.46 28.48
N ALA A 690 -1.92 12.87 27.66
CA ALA A 690 -2.09 12.83 26.23
C ALA A 690 -2.74 11.52 25.80
N ALA A 691 -3.78 11.64 25.00
CA ALA A 691 -4.43 10.53 24.31
C ALA A 691 -4.32 10.71 22.81
N HIS A 692 -4.22 9.61 22.12
CA HIS A 692 -4.31 9.58 20.66
C HIS A 692 -5.68 9.06 20.20
N VAL A 693 -6.10 9.48 19.05
CA VAL A 693 -7.33 8.92 18.45
C VAL A 693 -7.22 7.42 18.39
N ARG A 694 -8.24 6.69 18.93
CA ARG A 694 -8.32 5.24 19.08
C ARG A 694 -7.53 4.64 20.24
N ASP A 695 -7.15 5.41 21.23
CA ASP A 695 -6.47 4.90 22.43
C ASP A 695 -7.33 3.87 23.21
N GLU A 696 -8.64 3.89 23.07
CA GLU A 696 -9.54 2.87 23.63
C GLU A 696 -9.23 1.46 23.08
N TYR A 697 -8.84 1.35 21.81
CA TYR A 697 -8.45 0.07 21.21
C TYR A 697 -7.02 -0.34 21.58
N ARG A 698 -6.11 0.63 21.70
CA ARG A 698 -4.74 0.36 22.14
C ARG A 698 -4.70 -0.11 23.58
N THR A 699 -5.52 0.52 24.43
CA THR A 699 -5.67 0.11 25.83
C THR A 699 -6.24 -1.31 25.92
N ALA A 700 -7.23 -1.67 25.09
CA ALA A 700 -7.77 -3.01 25.04
C ALA A 700 -6.72 -4.06 24.60
N ASP A 701 -5.90 -3.74 23.59
CA ASP A 701 -4.81 -4.62 23.16
C ASP A 701 -3.80 -4.86 24.29
N TYR A 702 -3.36 -3.78 24.89
CA TYR A 702 -2.41 -3.82 26.00
C TYR A 702 -2.94 -4.66 27.17
N LEU A 703 -4.21 -4.48 27.57
CA LEU A 703 -4.83 -5.27 28.65
C LEU A 703 -4.88 -6.76 28.31
N GLY A 704 -5.11 -7.11 27.04
CA GLY A 704 -5.05 -8.51 26.60
C GLY A 704 -3.64 -9.11 26.67
N GLU A 705 -2.61 -8.30 26.47
CA GLU A 705 -1.20 -8.76 26.55
C GLU A 705 -0.72 -8.99 27.97
N ILE A 706 -1.23 -8.18 28.94
CA ILE A 706 -0.84 -8.26 30.35
C ILE A 706 -1.82 -9.09 31.18
N ALA A 707 -2.86 -9.63 30.59
CA ALA A 707 -3.80 -10.50 31.27
C ALA A 707 -3.07 -11.72 31.88
N GLY A 708 -3.32 -11.99 33.15
CA GLY A 708 -2.61 -13.00 33.94
C GLY A 708 -1.44 -12.45 34.76
N LEU A 709 -1.04 -11.21 34.58
CA LEU A 709 -0.16 -10.49 35.52
C LEU A 709 -0.96 -9.99 36.72
N GLU A 710 -0.26 -9.76 37.83
CA GLU A 710 -0.85 -9.12 39.00
C GLU A 710 -1.34 -7.71 38.65
N MET A 711 -2.64 -7.49 38.81
CA MET A 711 -3.30 -6.22 38.46
C MET A 711 -3.60 -5.44 39.75
N PRO A 712 -2.99 -4.28 39.95
CA PRO A 712 -3.16 -3.50 41.19
C PRO A 712 -4.52 -2.77 41.30
N TYR A 713 -5.41 -2.93 40.33
CA TYR A 713 -6.69 -2.25 40.22
C TYR A 713 -7.85 -3.26 40.20
N GLU A 714 -8.57 -3.39 41.33
CA GLU A 714 -9.67 -4.36 41.49
C GLU A 714 -10.82 -4.14 40.51
N GLU A 715 -11.17 -2.86 40.23
CA GLU A 715 -12.24 -2.51 39.28
C GLU A 715 -11.88 -2.94 37.85
N LEU A 716 -10.63 -2.69 37.45
CA LEU A 716 -10.14 -3.09 36.14
C LEU A 716 -10.09 -4.64 36.01
N GLN A 717 -9.66 -5.31 37.08
CA GLN A 717 -9.69 -6.77 37.16
C GLN A 717 -11.11 -7.32 37.02
N SER A 718 -12.10 -6.66 37.67
CA SER A 718 -13.52 -7.00 37.55
C SER A 718 -14.02 -6.86 36.09
N ILE A 719 -13.61 -5.80 35.38
CA ILE A 719 -13.98 -5.61 33.98
C ILE A 719 -13.36 -6.71 33.11
N LEU A 720 -12.10 -7.07 33.33
CA LEU A 720 -11.42 -8.14 32.59
C LEU A 720 -12.11 -9.52 32.83
N GLN A 721 -12.48 -9.81 34.06
CA GLN A 721 -13.23 -11.04 34.41
C GLN A 721 -14.59 -11.08 33.71
N ARG A 722 -15.37 -10.00 33.72
CA ARG A 722 -16.64 -9.89 32.98
C ARG A 722 -16.48 -10.06 31.48
N ALA A 723 -15.37 -9.60 30.93
CA ALA A 723 -15.02 -9.81 29.53
C ALA A 723 -14.52 -11.24 29.22
N GLY A 724 -14.34 -12.10 30.25
CA GLY A 724 -13.84 -13.45 30.07
C GLY A 724 -12.34 -13.54 29.84
N ILE A 725 -11.58 -12.54 30.27
CA ILE A 725 -10.12 -12.46 30.09
C ILE A 725 -9.44 -12.81 31.41
N LEU A 726 -8.95 -14.05 31.52
CA LEU A 726 -8.27 -14.57 32.70
C LEU A 726 -6.77 -14.83 32.47
N GLU A 727 -6.38 -14.98 31.21
CA GLU A 727 -5.02 -15.29 30.79
C GLU A 727 -4.60 -14.41 29.59
N LYS A 728 -3.30 -14.37 29.32
CA LYS A 728 -2.74 -13.65 28.17
C LYS A 728 -3.40 -14.10 26.86
N LEU A 729 -3.97 -13.16 26.14
CA LEU A 729 -4.66 -13.39 24.88
C LEU A 729 -3.92 -12.77 23.69
N LYS A 730 -4.13 -13.35 22.51
CA LYS A 730 -3.73 -12.67 21.26
C LYS A 730 -4.58 -11.39 21.10
N SER A 731 -3.94 -10.30 20.64
CA SER A 731 -4.54 -8.98 20.46
C SER A 731 -5.93 -9.00 19.80
N SER A 732 -6.13 -9.80 18.76
CA SER A 732 -7.43 -9.91 18.07
C SER A 732 -8.57 -10.43 18.95
N ASN A 733 -8.27 -11.37 19.86
CA ASN A 733 -9.27 -11.95 20.78
C ASN A 733 -9.55 -10.98 21.92
N ALA A 734 -8.50 -10.33 22.45
CA ALA A 734 -8.65 -9.33 23.49
C ALA A 734 -9.53 -8.16 23.02
N LYS A 735 -9.27 -7.61 21.83
CA LYS A 735 -10.10 -6.54 21.22
C LYS A 735 -11.56 -6.95 21.13
N LYS A 736 -11.85 -8.14 20.62
CA LYS A 736 -13.23 -8.61 20.46
C LYS A 736 -13.96 -8.71 21.81
N LEU A 737 -13.28 -9.23 22.82
CA LEU A 737 -13.87 -9.39 24.16
C LEU A 737 -14.01 -8.07 24.90
N LEU A 738 -13.07 -7.13 24.70
CA LEU A 738 -13.06 -5.82 25.37
C LEU A 738 -13.81 -4.73 24.59
N ASP A 739 -14.18 -4.94 23.35
CA ASP A 739 -14.91 -3.92 22.56
C ASP A 739 -16.17 -3.39 23.23
N PRO A 740 -17.02 -4.21 23.89
CA PRO A 740 -18.16 -3.69 24.65
C PRO A 740 -17.77 -2.88 25.89
N TYR A 741 -16.58 -3.09 26.46
CA TYR A 741 -16.09 -2.48 27.70
C TYR A 741 -15.09 -1.35 27.49
N LYS A 742 -14.67 -1.06 26.27
CA LYS A 742 -13.58 -0.11 25.98
C LYS A 742 -13.79 1.27 26.58
N TYR A 743 -14.98 1.84 26.47
CA TYR A 743 -15.29 3.14 27.05
C TYR A 743 -15.54 3.08 28.56
N GLU A 744 -15.97 1.95 29.10
CA GLU A 744 -16.04 1.73 30.56
C GLU A 744 -14.63 1.75 31.18
N ILE A 745 -13.66 1.09 30.52
CA ILE A 745 -12.24 1.11 30.92
C ILE A 745 -11.67 2.53 30.87
N MET A 746 -11.92 3.25 29.77
CA MET A 746 -11.44 4.64 29.63
C MET A 746 -12.06 5.55 30.69
N SER A 747 -13.38 5.44 30.91
CA SER A 747 -14.11 6.21 31.91
C SER A 747 -13.60 5.95 33.34
N TRP A 748 -13.36 4.67 33.68
CA TRP A 748 -12.78 4.29 34.95
C TRP A 748 -11.37 4.90 35.12
N ALA A 749 -10.48 4.72 34.14
CA ALA A 749 -9.11 5.22 34.24
C ALA A 749 -9.08 6.76 34.36
N TYR A 750 -9.87 7.45 33.54
CA TYR A 750 -9.96 8.91 33.55
C TYR A 750 -10.54 9.45 34.89
N SER A 751 -11.60 8.82 35.39
CA SER A 751 -12.18 9.19 36.68
C SER A 751 -11.18 9.00 37.83
N ARG A 752 -10.41 7.89 37.80
CA ARG A 752 -9.37 7.66 38.82
C ARG A 752 -8.22 8.69 38.74
N VAL A 753 -7.75 9.03 37.55
CA VAL A 753 -6.76 10.08 37.35
C VAL A 753 -7.26 11.40 37.95
N VAL A 754 -8.50 11.82 37.61
CA VAL A 754 -9.09 13.07 38.12
C VAL A 754 -9.26 13.03 39.63
N GLN A 755 -9.69 11.90 40.17
CA GLN A 755 -9.78 11.74 41.65
C GLN A 755 -8.41 11.93 42.30
N ARG A 756 -7.36 11.23 41.81
CA ARG A 756 -6.01 11.32 42.35
C ARG A 756 -5.41 12.74 42.24
N CYS A 757 -5.70 13.42 41.12
CA CYS A 757 -5.31 14.83 40.96
C CYS A 757 -5.99 15.73 42.01
N ARG A 758 -7.30 15.60 42.23
CA ARG A 758 -8.07 16.37 43.20
C ARG A 758 -7.59 16.16 44.63
N GLU A 759 -7.28 14.92 45.01
CA GLU A 759 -6.74 14.57 46.34
C GLU A 759 -5.43 15.25 46.63
N ARG A 760 -4.67 15.67 45.62
CA ARG A 760 -3.34 16.32 45.74
C ARG A 760 -3.34 17.77 45.31
N GLY A 761 -4.49 18.36 44.97
CA GLY A 761 -4.60 19.74 44.50
C GLY A 761 -3.94 19.96 43.13
N ILE A 762 -3.83 18.92 42.31
CA ILE A 762 -3.25 18.98 40.97
C ILE A 762 -4.38 19.20 39.94
N LEU A 763 -4.20 20.11 39.00
CA LEU A 763 -5.17 20.34 37.93
C LEU A 763 -5.06 19.21 36.86
N PRO A 764 -6.13 18.44 36.64
CA PRO A 764 -6.14 17.44 35.59
C PRO A 764 -6.42 18.08 34.22
N ILE A 765 -5.50 17.94 33.28
CA ILE A 765 -5.63 18.40 31.90
C ILE A 765 -5.52 17.18 31.00
N TRP A 766 -6.31 17.12 29.92
CA TRP A 766 -6.29 16.07 28.95
C TRP A 766 -6.23 16.65 27.54
N MET A 767 -5.39 16.08 26.66
CA MET A 767 -5.32 16.46 25.25
C MET A 767 -5.49 15.27 24.33
N CYS A 768 -6.07 15.52 23.13
CA CYS A 768 -6.21 14.53 22.08
C CYS A 768 -5.43 14.93 20.84
N LEU A 769 -4.53 14.04 20.40
CA LEU A 769 -3.69 14.21 19.21
C LEU A 769 -4.07 13.21 18.10
N PRO A 770 -4.06 13.61 16.82
CA PRO A 770 -4.15 12.71 15.70
C PRO A 770 -2.78 12.15 15.33
N ALA A 771 -2.72 11.04 14.59
CA ALA A 771 -1.48 10.60 13.95
C ALA A 771 -1.08 11.56 12.81
N ALA A 772 0.23 11.85 12.62
CA ALA A 772 0.72 12.68 11.52
C ALA A 772 0.78 11.88 10.19
N PRO A 773 0.45 12.49 9.04
CA PRO A 773 -0.43 13.63 8.76
C PRO A 773 -1.86 13.15 8.51
N GLY A 774 -2.66 12.87 9.50
CA GLY A 774 -3.97 12.27 9.32
C GLY A 774 -5.12 13.12 9.80
N ARG A 775 -6.20 13.23 9.01
CA ARG A 775 -7.53 13.49 9.55
C ARG A 775 -7.95 12.22 10.29
N SER A 776 -7.99 12.31 11.60
CA SER A 776 -8.51 11.23 12.44
C SER A 776 -9.99 10.99 12.15
N ASN A 777 -10.45 9.76 12.35
CA ASN A 777 -11.86 9.44 12.39
C ASN A 777 -12.53 10.28 13.48
N ALA A 778 -13.23 11.34 13.09
CA ALA A 778 -13.81 12.33 14.00
C ALA A 778 -14.70 11.68 15.08
N THR A 779 -15.31 10.55 14.79
CA THR A 779 -16.19 9.81 15.70
C THR A 779 -15.47 9.27 16.94
N HIS A 780 -14.29 8.65 16.78
CA HIS A 780 -13.52 8.10 17.92
C HIS A 780 -12.97 9.20 18.81
N ALA A 781 -12.48 10.30 18.22
CA ALA A 781 -12.04 11.46 18.97
C ALA A 781 -13.19 12.07 19.78
N THR A 782 -14.38 12.22 19.19
CA THR A 782 -15.57 12.78 19.85
C THR A 782 -15.95 12.00 21.09
N GLU A 783 -15.96 10.66 21.03
CA GLU A 783 -16.30 9.83 22.18
C GLU A 783 -15.25 9.89 23.29
N LEU A 784 -13.95 9.86 22.94
CA LEU A 784 -12.87 10.01 23.94
C LEU A 784 -12.92 11.37 24.62
N ILE A 785 -13.14 12.46 23.86
CA ILE A 785 -13.31 13.82 24.38
C ILE A 785 -14.49 13.84 25.38
N ARG A 786 -15.63 13.29 25.00
CA ARG A 786 -16.81 13.22 25.86
C ARG A 786 -16.54 12.47 27.16
N VAL A 787 -15.81 11.36 27.12
CA VAL A 787 -15.45 10.57 28.32
C VAL A 787 -14.49 11.38 29.22
N ALA A 788 -13.54 12.10 28.64
CA ALA A 788 -12.60 12.94 29.40
C ALA A 788 -13.30 14.14 30.07
N GLU A 789 -14.23 14.81 29.36
CA GLU A 789 -15.05 15.90 29.91
C GLU A 789 -15.93 15.41 31.07
N GLN A 790 -16.59 14.26 30.90
CA GLN A 790 -17.42 13.64 31.94
C GLN A 790 -16.62 13.24 33.19
N ALA A 791 -15.37 12.80 33.03
CA ALA A 791 -14.47 12.52 34.15
C ALA A 791 -14.05 13.80 34.92
N GLY A 792 -14.09 14.96 34.25
CA GLY A 792 -13.79 16.27 34.88
C GLY A 792 -12.40 16.81 34.57
N PHE A 793 -11.82 16.45 33.43
CA PHE A 793 -10.61 17.06 32.89
C PHE A 793 -10.87 18.47 32.29
N VAL A 794 -9.85 19.31 32.29
CA VAL A 794 -9.76 20.41 31.32
C VAL A 794 -9.31 19.82 29.99
N VAL A 795 -10.19 19.83 28.98
CA VAL A 795 -9.95 19.18 27.71
C VAL A 795 -9.36 20.15 26.69
N LEU A 796 -8.23 19.76 26.07
CA LEU A 796 -7.56 20.46 24.97
C LEU A 796 -7.67 19.63 23.70
N ASN A 797 -8.42 20.13 22.72
CA ASN A 797 -8.68 19.39 21.48
C ASN A 797 -7.69 19.78 20.38
N LEU A 798 -6.67 18.96 20.16
CA LEU A 798 -5.65 19.16 19.13
C LEU A 798 -5.89 18.28 17.88
N THR A 799 -7.08 17.71 17.69
CA THR A 799 -7.36 16.79 16.55
C THR A 799 -7.19 17.41 15.18
N ALA A 800 -7.21 18.74 15.05
CA ALA A 800 -7.01 19.49 13.81
C ALA A 800 -5.59 20.08 13.65
N VAL A 801 -4.65 19.76 14.54
CA VAL A 801 -3.32 20.39 14.62
C VAL A 801 -2.54 20.36 13.30
N TYR A 802 -2.65 19.28 12.54
CA TYR A 802 -1.93 19.13 11.27
C TYR A 802 -2.66 19.75 10.07
N ASP A 803 -3.90 20.22 10.22
CA ASP A 803 -4.63 20.91 9.15
C ASP A 803 -3.98 22.26 8.80
N HIS A 804 -3.27 22.89 9.74
CA HIS A 804 -2.50 24.11 9.51
C HIS A 804 -1.24 23.90 8.68
N GLY A 805 -0.74 22.64 8.57
CA GLY A 805 0.44 22.27 7.82
C GLY A 805 0.17 21.79 6.38
N LYS A 806 -0.92 22.23 5.73
CA LYS A 806 -1.33 21.77 4.39
C LYS A 806 -0.18 21.78 3.38
N GLY A 807 0.16 20.58 2.86
CA GLY A 807 1.22 20.38 1.86
C GLY A 807 2.64 20.22 2.43
N ALA A 808 2.84 20.34 3.72
CA ALA A 808 4.14 20.08 4.36
C ALA A 808 4.30 18.57 4.66
N TYR A 809 5.53 18.08 4.53
CA TYR A 809 5.89 16.74 4.99
C TYR A 809 6.11 16.81 6.51
N LEU A 810 5.21 16.18 7.27
CA LEU A 810 5.16 16.28 8.73
C LEU A 810 5.59 15.01 9.47
N GLN A 811 5.91 13.95 8.74
CA GLN A 811 6.34 12.65 9.29
C GLN A 811 7.87 12.57 9.39
N LEU A 812 8.38 11.69 10.26
CA LEU A 812 9.80 11.36 10.32
C LEU A 812 10.28 10.70 9.03
N ALA A 813 9.53 9.72 8.55
CA ALA A 813 9.86 8.97 7.35
C ALA A 813 8.57 8.47 6.67
N PRO A 814 8.63 8.03 5.39
CA PRO A 814 7.47 7.46 4.70
C PRO A 814 6.86 6.23 5.40
N TRP A 815 7.66 5.52 6.19
CA TRP A 815 7.26 4.33 6.98
C TRP A 815 7.00 4.64 8.45
N ASP A 816 7.23 5.89 8.90
CA ASP A 816 7.11 6.28 10.29
C ASP A 816 6.24 7.53 10.42
N LYS A 817 5.11 7.40 11.08
CA LYS A 817 4.10 8.45 11.23
C LYS A 817 4.32 9.35 12.44
N HIS A 818 5.41 9.19 13.19
CA HIS A 818 5.73 10.15 14.21
C HIS A 818 5.96 11.54 13.60
N PRO A 819 5.55 12.62 14.25
CA PRO A 819 5.78 13.94 13.74
C PRO A 819 7.28 14.26 13.71
N ASN A 820 7.74 14.87 12.62
CA ASN A 820 9.07 15.46 12.54
C ASN A 820 9.12 16.81 13.27
N ALA A 821 10.28 17.48 13.26
CA ALA A 821 10.45 18.79 13.92
C ALA A 821 9.37 19.82 13.51
N LYS A 822 8.89 19.82 12.25
CA LYS A 822 7.81 20.71 11.82
C LYS A 822 6.47 20.31 12.45
N GLY A 823 6.19 18.99 12.52
CA GLY A 823 5.00 18.46 13.18
C GLY A 823 4.98 18.82 14.67
N HIS A 824 6.11 18.67 15.37
CA HIS A 824 6.25 19.09 16.77
C HIS A 824 6.05 20.58 16.97
N ARG A 825 6.52 21.42 16.05
CA ARG A 825 6.29 22.87 16.10
C ARG A 825 4.82 23.23 16.02
N LEU A 826 4.07 22.57 15.10
CA LEU A 826 2.61 22.79 15.02
C LEU A 826 1.90 22.36 16.29
N ILE A 827 2.30 21.24 16.92
CA ILE A 827 1.74 20.82 18.21
C ILE A 827 2.03 21.86 19.27
N ALA A 828 3.26 22.38 19.36
CA ALA A 828 3.63 23.41 20.34
C ALA A 828 2.81 24.69 20.16
N GLU A 829 2.60 25.14 18.92
CA GLU A 829 1.82 26.33 18.60
C GLU A 829 0.34 26.16 18.99
N GLU A 830 -0.28 25.05 18.56
CA GLU A 830 -1.70 24.78 18.89
C GLU A 830 -1.91 24.58 20.39
N LEU A 831 -1.02 23.81 21.04
CA LEU A 831 -1.10 23.57 22.49
C LEU A 831 -0.97 24.88 23.27
N TYR A 832 -0.06 25.78 22.89
CA TYR A 832 0.06 27.09 23.45
C TYR A 832 -1.24 27.90 23.35
N GLU A 833 -1.90 27.92 22.17
CA GLU A 833 -3.15 28.65 21.98
C GLU A 833 -4.30 28.03 22.78
N GLN A 834 -4.38 26.69 22.86
CA GLN A 834 -5.37 26.01 23.70
C GLN A 834 -5.17 26.29 25.19
N LEU A 835 -3.93 26.31 25.67
CA LEU A 835 -3.61 26.69 27.06
C LEU A 835 -3.99 28.11 27.32
N ARG A 836 -3.71 29.05 26.42
CA ARG A 836 -4.08 30.46 26.53
C ARG A 836 -5.60 30.67 26.56
N GLN A 837 -6.34 29.95 25.74
CA GLN A 837 -7.82 30.03 25.71
C GLN A 837 -8.46 29.51 27.01
N ASN A 838 -7.78 28.63 27.73
CA ASN A 838 -8.26 28.04 28.99
C ASN A 838 -7.56 28.61 30.22
N GLU A 839 -7.00 29.82 30.13
CA GLU A 839 -6.27 30.47 31.24
C GLU A 839 -7.10 30.62 32.53
N ASP A 840 -8.41 30.84 32.38
CA ASP A 840 -9.37 30.92 33.50
C ASP A 840 -9.38 29.67 34.39
N LYS A 841 -9.06 28.52 33.79
CA LYS A 841 -9.02 27.21 34.46
C LYS A 841 -7.60 26.77 34.83
N ILE A 842 -6.61 27.12 34.00
CA ILE A 842 -5.24 26.57 34.10
C ILE A 842 -4.31 27.46 34.87
N ALA A 843 -4.53 28.77 34.86
CA ALA A 843 -3.80 29.80 35.64
C ALA A 843 -2.27 29.77 35.40
N LEU A 844 -1.83 29.72 34.13
CA LEU A 844 -0.41 29.80 33.77
C LEU A 844 0.18 31.21 33.96
N GLY A 845 -0.64 32.28 33.90
CA GLY A 845 -0.21 33.64 34.03
C GLY A 845 -0.45 34.53 32.81
N PHE A 846 -1.19 34.08 31.80
CA PHE A 846 -1.53 34.89 30.63
C PHE A 846 -2.36 36.13 30.96
N SER A 847 -3.18 36.08 32.00
CA SER A 847 -4.00 37.22 32.47
C SER A 847 -3.17 38.39 32.97
N ALA A 848 -2.01 38.11 33.56
CA ALA A 848 -1.08 39.15 34.03
C ALA A 848 -0.43 39.90 32.86
N MET A 849 -0.23 39.24 31.73
CA MET A 849 0.33 39.81 30.51
C MET A 849 -0.65 40.80 29.83
N ALA A 850 -1.96 40.52 29.89
CA ALA A 850 -2.98 41.37 29.29
C ALA A 850 -3.09 42.73 30.03
N SER A 851 -2.87 42.75 31.34
CA SER A 851 -2.92 43.97 32.17
C SER A 851 -1.69 44.87 31.98
N THR A 852 -0.51 44.31 31.64
CA THR A 852 0.71 45.12 31.41
C THR A 852 0.79 45.70 29.99
N ASN A 853 0.15 45.09 28.99
CA ASN A 853 0.08 45.62 27.63
C ASN A 853 -1.06 46.65 27.45
N GLY A 854 -2.03 46.73 28.34
CA GLY A 854 -3.08 47.75 28.32
C GLY A 854 -2.69 49.07 29.02
N ALA A 855 -1.49 49.10 29.63
CA ALA A 855 -0.97 50.28 30.35
C ALA A 855 0.21 50.98 29.63
N LYS A 856 0.46 50.66 28.36
CA LYS A 856 1.42 51.37 27.50
C LYS A 856 0.71 52.16 26.39
#